data_841a8cc88d33c9495f2955709c472de4
#
_entry.id   841a8cc88d33c9495f2955709c472de4
#
_cell.length_a   1.000
_cell.length_b   1.000
_cell.length_c   1.000
_cell.angle_alpha   90.00
_cell.angle_beta   90.00
_cell.angle_gamma   90.00
#
_symmetry.space_group_name_H-M   'P 1'
#
loop_
_entity.id
_entity.type
_entity.pdbx_description
1 polymer ?
#
loop_
_entity_poly.entity_id
_entity_poly.type
_entity_poly.pdbx_seq_one_letter_code
_entity_poly.pdbx_strand_id
1 'polypeptide(L)'
;MKPTEEKIQGNASDLPVYLFKQGNNCEAYRYFGAHLETRAGEPGVVFRVWAPHAVAISVVGDFNSWKPGSHPMHKVDGDSVWELFIPGMKEFDVYKYCVTTRAGDLVYKADPYAFHAETRPSNGSKVYDISGFAWHDEAWQAAQKKADVINGPMNIYEMHVGSWKMKEGNKPYNYAELADQLIPYITEMGYTHVELLPVMEYPFDGSWGYQVTGYFAPTSRYGTPKDFMTFVDKLHAAGIGVIMDWVPAHFPKDQFGLYNFDGEPCYEDPNPKRGEHKEWGTMVFDFGRNEVQSFLISSALYWLEQYHIDGLRVDAVASMLYLDYNRKQGEWEPNKDGGKENLEAVAFLRKLNDTVLGRHPHKYMIAEESTAWPMVTKPASDGGLGFNFKWNMGWMNDMLSYMKTDPLFRAGNHNKVTFSFFYAFSENFVLPISHDEVVHGKGSLINKMPGEYEAKFANLRTFFGYMMAHPGKKLLFMGQEFGQFAEWNEAKQLDWMLLGYDKHTELKNYAKTLNAFYKDHPAFWQVDYSWEGFQWIVPDDSQQSVIAFLRKDTAGKQILVVCNFNPVLREGYTLGAPVAGTYKEVLNSDDAAFGGSGAVHNKPVRTHKKPMHGFEQSITITLPPMSTLYFEVPTKRTAKTAADKAKKPGKKTTKAAPAEKAVKKPGRKPKAAPEAPTEKDAKKPGRKPKAAEAPAEKPVKKPTRKAKAEPEPAAEEAPKKRGRKPKAAKE
;
A
#
# COMPACT_ATOMS: atom_id res chain seq x y z
N MET A 1 20.33 26.27 -54.62
CA MET A 1 20.84 26.59 -53.28
C MET A 1 20.48 25.42 -52.37
N LYS A 2 21.45 24.62 -51.97
CA LYS A 2 21.25 23.55 -50.96
C LYS A 2 21.11 24.23 -49.60
N PRO A 3 20.19 23.79 -48.73
CA PRO A 3 20.16 24.27 -47.36
C PRO A 3 21.41 23.73 -46.64
N THR A 4 22.13 24.62 -46.03
CA THR A 4 23.31 24.34 -45.23
C THR A 4 22.96 23.44 -44.05
N GLU A 5 23.74 22.36 -43.86
CA GLU A 5 23.67 21.35 -42.80
C GLU A 5 24.07 21.88 -41.41
N GLU A 6 24.01 23.18 -41.14
CA GLU A 6 24.48 23.82 -39.89
C GLU A 6 23.43 24.06 -38.82
N LYS A 7 22.24 23.47 -38.89
CA LYS A 7 21.16 23.67 -37.88
C LYS A 7 20.61 22.40 -37.25
N ILE A 8 21.32 21.27 -37.27
CA ILE A 8 20.96 20.05 -36.53
C ILE A 8 22.15 19.57 -35.69
N GLN A 9 22.76 20.48 -34.94
CA GLN A 9 23.46 20.19 -33.71
C GLN A 9 22.70 20.91 -32.60
N GLY A 10 21.48 20.44 -32.30
CA GLY A 10 20.89 20.66 -31.00
C GLY A 10 21.83 20.04 -29.99
N ASN A 11 22.31 20.83 -29.01
CA ASN A 11 23.15 20.33 -27.96
C ASN A 11 22.40 19.18 -27.26
N ALA A 12 23.07 18.04 -27.04
CA ALA A 12 22.51 16.92 -26.31
C ALA A 12 22.03 17.31 -24.89
N SER A 13 22.38 18.52 -24.40
CA SER A 13 21.96 19.16 -23.16
C SER A 13 20.51 19.64 -23.13
N ASP A 14 19.87 19.84 -24.29
CA ASP A 14 18.52 20.45 -24.34
C ASP A 14 17.38 19.42 -24.19
N LEU A 15 17.67 18.13 -24.48
CA LEU A 15 16.67 17.08 -24.43
C LEU A 15 16.05 16.86 -23.03
N PRO A 16 16.80 16.81 -21.93
CA PRO A 16 16.21 16.66 -20.59
C PRO A 16 15.26 17.80 -20.23
N VAL A 17 15.57 19.04 -20.57
CA VAL A 17 14.70 20.21 -20.32
C VAL A 17 13.46 20.15 -21.21
N TYR A 18 13.63 19.81 -22.49
CA TYR A 18 12.51 19.65 -23.40
C TYR A 18 11.51 18.59 -22.90
N LEU A 19 12.01 17.40 -22.55
CA LEU A 19 11.17 16.32 -22.03
C LEU A 19 10.50 16.72 -20.70
N PHE A 20 11.20 17.46 -19.84
CA PHE A 20 10.66 17.98 -18.57
C PHE A 20 9.46 18.89 -18.80
N LYS A 21 9.60 19.86 -19.71
CA LYS A 21 8.52 20.79 -20.10
C LYS A 21 7.35 20.11 -20.81
N GLN A 22 7.57 18.90 -21.37
CA GLN A 22 6.51 18.08 -21.97
C GLN A 22 5.86 17.10 -20.98
N GLY A 23 6.27 17.09 -19.71
CA GLY A 23 5.78 16.14 -18.71
C GLY A 23 6.28 14.71 -18.92
N ASN A 24 7.35 14.50 -19.71
CA ASN A 24 7.84 13.20 -20.14
C ASN A 24 9.25 12.86 -19.66
N ASN A 25 9.87 13.74 -18.86
CA ASN A 25 11.15 13.41 -18.24
C ASN A 25 10.93 12.57 -16.97
N CYS A 26 10.84 11.26 -17.16
CA CYS A 26 10.64 10.30 -16.08
C CYS A 26 11.90 10.07 -15.22
N GLU A 27 13.05 10.63 -15.60
CA GLU A 27 14.34 10.54 -14.90
C GLU A 27 14.91 11.94 -14.65
N ALA A 28 14.04 12.91 -14.37
CA ALA A 28 14.41 14.32 -14.17
C ALA A 28 15.47 14.50 -13.07
N TYR A 29 15.50 13.60 -12.07
CA TYR A 29 16.52 13.59 -11.01
C TYR A 29 17.95 13.37 -11.52
N ARG A 30 18.16 12.83 -12.72
CA ARG A 30 19.50 12.70 -13.33
C ARG A 30 20.03 14.02 -13.87
N TYR A 31 19.16 14.97 -14.11
CA TYR A 31 19.51 16.28 -14.66
C TYR A 31 19.41 17.39 -13.60
N PHE A 32 18.26 17.49 -12.89
CA PHE A 32 18.03 18.48 -11.85
C PHE A 32 18.66 18.06 -10.53
N GLY A 33 18.97 19.05 -9.68
CA GLY A 33 19.63 18.85 -8.39
C GLY A 33 21.12 19.17 -8.45
N ALA A 34 21.86 18.68 -7.46
CA ALA A 34 23.30 18.83 -7.33
C ALA A 34 24.02 17.52 -7.71
N HIS A 35 24.87 17.58 -8.72
CA HIS A 35 25.59 16.41 -9.22
C HIS A 35 27.11 16.66 -9.24
N LEU A 36 27.88 15.67 -8.76
CA LEU A 36 29.32 15.67 -8.88
C LEU A 36 29.71 15.55 -10.37
N GLU A 37 30.50 16.48 -10.86
CA GLU A 37 30.92 16.56 -12.25
C GLU A 37 32.35 17.12 -12.35
N THR A 38 33.08 16.75 -13.40
CA THR A 38 34.37 17.35 -13.71
C THR A 38 34.22 18.19 -14.98
N ARG A 39 34.43 19.51 -14.86
CA ARG A 39 34.41 20.44 -16.01
C ARG A 39 35.77 21.08 -16.21
N ALA A 40 36.25 21.07 -17.44
CA ALA A 40 37.58 21.59 -17.82
C ALA A 40 38.75 21.00 -16.98
N GLY A 41 38.60 19.79 -16.47
CA GLY A 41 39.61 19.12 -15.64
C GLY A 41 39.48 19.40 -14.13
N GLU A 42 38.60 20.27 -13.71
CA GLU A 42 38.35 20.60 -12.30
C GLU A 42 37.13 19.84 -11.77
N PRO A 43 37.27 19.03 -10.71
CA PRO A 43 36.14 18.41 -10.04
C PRO A 43 35.32 19.44 -9.28
N GLY A 44 34.00 19.24 -9.23
CA GLY A 44 33.08 20.12 -8.54
C GLY A 44 31.66 19.62 -8.57
N VAL A 45 30.70 20.52 -8.41
CA VAL A 45 29.27 20.21 -8.39
C VAL A 45 28.55 21.09 -9.40
N VAL A 46 27.72 20.49 -10.23
CA VAL A 46 26.74 21.21 -11.05
C VAL A 46 25.41 21.24 -10.34
N PHE A 47 24.81 22.42 -10.26
CA PHE A 47 23.49 22.68 -9.69
C PHE A 47 22.52 23.05 -10.79
N ARG A 48 21.36 22.39 -10.84
CA ARG A 48 20.28 22.73 -11.78
C ARG A 48 18.95 22.77 -11.06
N VAL A 49 18.19 23.84 -11.27
CA VAL A 49 16.89 24.03 -10.64
C VAL A 49 15.89 24.68 -11.59
N TRP A 50 14.63 24.27 -11.48
CA TRP A 50 13.51 24.86 -12.19
C TRP A 50 12.86 25.93 -11.33
N ALA A 51 12.83 27.18 -11.80
CA ALA A 51 12.24 28.33 -11.11
C ALA A 51 11.84 29.38 -12.15
N PRO A 52 10.64 29.27 -12.74
CA PRO A 52 10.21 30.06 -13.90
C PRO A 52 10.00 31.53 -13.61
N HIS A 53 9.64 31.89 -12.37
CA HIS A 53 9.31 33.26 -12.00
C HIS A 53 10.49 33.98 -11.30
N ALA A 54 11.57 33.27 -10.99
CA ALA A 54 12.74 33.87 -10.35
C ALA A 54 13.39 34.96 -11.20
N VAL A 55 13.77 36.07 -10.57
CA VAL A 55 14.53 37.14 -11.20
C VAL A 55 16.03 36.81 -11.21
N ALA A 56 16.54 36.23 -10.12
CA ALA A 56 17.89 35.74 -9.99
C ALA A 56 17.95 34.60 -8.99
N ILE A 57 18.90 33.67 -9.15
CA ILE A 57 19.18 32.61 -8.19
C ILE A 57 20.68 32.57 -7.92
N SER A 58 21.05 32.30 -6.68
CA SER A 58 22.44 31.99 -6.31
C SER A 58 22.48 30.76 -5.41
N VAL A 59 23.53 29.95 -5.53
CA VAL A 59 23.81 28.86 -4.60
C VAL A 59 24.53 29.40 -3.39
N VAL A 60 24.02 29.13 -2.19
CA VAL A 60 24.58 29.57 -0.91
C VAL A 60 24.84 28.39 0.01
N GLY A 61 25.87 28.48 0.83
CA GLY A 61 26.29 27.45 1.77
C GLY A 61 27.49 27.89 2.58
N ASP A 62 28.05 26.97 3.37
CA ASP A 62 29.24 27.27 4.19
C ASP A 62 30.44 27.71 3.33
N PHE A 63 30.57 27.16 2.12
CA PHE A 63 31.65 27.47 1.17
C PHE A 63 31.68 28.95 0.73
N ASN A 64 30.62 29.71 0.91
CA ASN A 64 30.54 31.13 0.61
C ASN A 64 29.95 31.96 1.75
N SER A 65 29.97 31.41 2.99
CA SER A 65 29.44 32.07 4.20
C SER A 65 27.96 32.49 4.03
N TRP A 66 27.19 31.71 3.29
CA TRP A 66 25.74 31.91 3.02
C TRP A 66 25.43 33.28 2.38
N LYS A 67 26.39 33.88 1.66
CA LYS A 67 26.28 35.21 1.07
C LYS A 67 25.49 35.19 -0.23
N PRO A 68 24.28 35.83 -0.30
CA PRO A 68 23.52 35.96 -1.53
C PRO A 68 24.30 36.56 -2.68
N GLY A 69 24.09 36.08 -3.89
CA GLY A 69 24.67 36.61 -5.12
C GLY A 69 26.16 36.32 -5.34
N SER A 70 26.87 35.65 -4.40
CA SER A 70 28.30 35.32 -4.58
C SER A 70 28.54 34.18 -5.59
N HIS A 71 27.55 33.30 -5.81
CA HIS A 71 27.60 32.21 -6.80
C HIS A 71 26.30 32.24 -7.62
N PRO A 72 26.17 33.22 -8.56
CA PRO A 72 24.94 33.38 -9.33
C PRO A 72 24.79 32.30 -10.37
N MET A 73 23.56 31.78 -10.51
CA MET A 73 23.16 30.86 -11.56
C MET A 73 22.77 31.59 -12.83
N HIS A 74 22.84 30.91 -13.97
CA HIS A 74 22.40 31.44 -15.26
C HIS A 74 21.30 30.52 -15.87
N LYS A 75 20.43 31.09 -16.69
CA LYS A 75 19.39 30.34 -17.38
C LYS A 75 20.00 29.57 -18.57
N VAL A 76 19.74 28.26 -18.62
CA VAL A 76 20.24 27.38 -19.70
C VAL A 76 19.26 27.23 -20.86
N ASP A 77 17.96 27.44 -20.60
CA ASP A 77 16.88 27.37 -21.59
C ASP A 77 16.35 28.76 -22.00
N GLY A 78 17.01 29.80 -21.52
CA GLY A 78 16.60 31.19 -21.72
C GLY A 78 15.35 31.61 -20.95
N ASP A 79 14.69 30.67 -20.20
CA ASP A 79 13.37 30.87 -19.61
C ASP A 79 13.28 30.49 -18.14
N SER A 80 13.39 29.22 -17.78
CA SER A 80 12.91 28.70 -16.51
C SER A 80 13.89 27.80 -15.75
N VAL A 81 14.91 27.28 -16.42
CA VAL A 81 15.89 26.36 -15.83
C VAL A 81 17.21 27.08 -15.59
N TRP A 82 17.72 27.00 -14.38
CA TRP A 82 18.93 27.66 -13.90
C TRP A 82 20.04 26.64 -13.69
N GLU A 83 21.27 26.97 -14.06
CA GLU A 83 22.46 26.13 -13.87
C GLU A 83 23.63 26.95 -13.30
N LEU A 84 24.45 26.26 -12.50
CA LEU A 84 25.76 26.74 -12.05
C LEU A 84 26.68 25.55 -11.78
N PHE A 85 27.93 25.63 -12.23
CA PHE A 85 28.99 24.71 -11.79
C PHE A 85 29.89 25.43 -10.77
N ILE A 86 30.15 24.80 -9.63
CA ILE A 86 31.05 25.31 -8.60
C ILE A 86 32.21 24.33 -8.41
N PRO A 87 33.44 24.71 -8.81
CA PRO A 87 34.61 23.86 -8.64
C PRO A 87 34.98 23.70 -7.16
N GLY A 88 35.57 22.56 -6.81
CA GLY A 88 36.06 22.26 -5.46
C GLY A 88 35.00 21.85 -4.44
N MET A 89 33.73 21.96 -4.77
CA MET A 89 32.66 21.38 -3.92
C MET A 89 32.66 19.85 -3.98
N LYS A 90 32.22 19.23 -2.88
CA LYS A 90 32.31 17.77 -2.66
C LYS A 90 31.10 17.24 -1.94
N GLU A 91 31.04 15.94 -1.84
CA GLU A 91 30.00 15.21 -1.09
C GLU A 91 29.90 15.72 0.35
N PHE A 92 28.68 15.84 0.87
CA PHE A 92 28.26 16.39 2.16
C PHE A 92 28.36 17.91 2.30
N ASP A 93 28.84 18.67 1.30
CA ASP A 93 28.73 20.11 1.35
C ASP A 93 27.27 20.56 1.41
N VAL A 94 26.95 21.46 2.34
CA VAL A 94 25.60 21.96 2.59
C VAL A 94 25.32 23.16 1.71
N TYR A 95 24.11 23.19 1.12
CA TYR A 95 23.70 24.29 0.27
C TYR A 95 22.22 24.58 0.31
N LYS A 96 21.82 25.75 -0.17
CA LYS A 96 20.46 26.14 -0.56
C LYS A 96 20.49 26.98 -1.82
N TYR A 97 19.34 27.09 -2.46
CA TYR A 97 19.10 28.16 -3.45
C TYR A 97 18.60 29.40 -2.76
N CYS A 98 19.30 30.54 -2.95
CA CYS A 98 18.82 31.86 -2.59
C CYS A 98 18.17 32.46 -3.84
N VAL A 99 16.84 32.52 -3.83
CA VAL A 99 16.02 32.98 -4.96
C VAL A 99 15.60 34.41 -4.73
N THR A 100 15.83 35.28 -5.71
CA THR A 100 15.26 36.64 -5.77
C THR A 100 13.93 36.54 -6.49
N THR A 101 12.85 36.82 -5.78
CA THR A 101 11.49 36.81 -6.29
C THR A 101 11.19 37.98 -7.20
N ARG A 102 10.08 37.97 -7.93
CA ARG A 102 9.60 39.14 -8.71
C ARG A 102 9.31 40.35 -7.83
N ALA A 103 8.95 40.15 -6.57
CA ALA A 103 8.76 41.23 -5.60
C ALA A 103 10.08 41.84 -5.08
N GLY A 104 11.21 41.21 -5.38
CA GLY A 104 12.54 41.61 -4.90
C GLY A 104 12.94 40.98 -3.57
N ASP A 105 12.12 40.12 -2.98
CA ASP A 105 12.43 39.42 -1.75
C ASP A 105 13.45 38.30 -1.98
N LEU A 106 14.25 38.01 -0.95
CA LEU A 106 15.15 36.87 -0.96
C LEU A 106 14.54 35.72 -0.18
N VAL A 107 14.33 34.58 -0.84
CA VAL A 107 13.85 33.32 -0.21
C VAL A 107 14.92 32.25 -0.32
N TYR A 108 15.09 31.46 0.77
CA TYR A 108 16.07 30.39 0.83
C TYR A 108 15.38 29.04 0.72
N LYS A 109 15.66 28.30 -0.35
CA LYS A 109 14.99 27.07 -0.71
C LYS A 109 15.93 25.87 -0.63
N ALA A 110 15.46 24.77 -0.06
CA ALA A 110 16.10 23.47 -0.24
C ALA A 110 15.95 23.04 -1.71
N ASP A 111 16.85 22.20 -2.16
CA ASP A 111 16.80 21.67 -3.51
C ASP A 111 15.67 20.62 -3.64
N PRO A 112 14.70 20.80 -4.54
CA PRO A 112 13.63 19.85 -4.74
C PRO A 112 14.10 18.45 -5.16
N TYR A 113 15.28 18.34 -5.77
CA TYR A 113 15.88 17.10 -6.26
C TYR A 113 17.06 16.61 -5.41
N ALA A 114 17.29 17.19 -4.22
CA ALA A 114 18.38 16.76 -3.35
C ALA A 114 18.26 15.28 -2.98
N PHE A 115 19.37 14.55 -3.08
CA PHE A 115 19.45 13.15 -2.66
C PHE A 115 19.68 12.98 -1.16
N HIS A 116 20.10 14.03 -0.47
CA HIS A 116 20.32 14.04 0.97
C HIS A 116 20.02 15.40 1.57
N ALA A 117 19.59 15.43 2.82
CA ALA A 117 19.25 16.64 3.54
C ALA A 117 20.04 16.76 4.84
N GLU A 118 20.11 17.97 5.39
CA GLU A 118 20.53 18.14 6.78
C GLU A 118 19.50 17.51 7.73
N THR A 119 20.01 17.02 8.86
CA THR A 119 19.14 16.59 9.95
C THR A 119 18.62 17.80 10.70
N ARG A 120 17.31 17.83 10.94
CA ARG A 120 16.68 18.90 11.70
C ARG A 120 17.38 19.20 13.04
N PRO A 121 17.36 20.45 13.54
CA PRO A 121 16.50 21.56 13.11
C PRO A 121 16.98 22.25 11.82
N SER A 122 18.17 21.90 11.30
CA SER A 122 18.65 22.38 10.01
C SER A 122 17.78 21.87 8.86
N ASN A 123 17.80 22.56 7.72
CA ASN A 123 16.93 22.27 6.59
C ASN A 123 17.58 22.61 5.23
N GLY A 124 18.91 22.53 5.17
CA GLY A 124 19.67 22.61 3.93
C GLY A 124 19.70 21.28 3.19
N SER A 125 20.01 21.36 1.91
CA SER A 125 20.34 20.19 1.10
C SER A 125 21.82 19.87 1.22
N LYS A 126 22.18 18.60 1.05
CA LYS A 126 23.56 18.13 1.00
C LYS A 126 23.88 17.57 -0.36
N VAL A 127 25.04 17.93 -0.90
CA VAL A 127 25.60 17.22 -2.05
C VAL A 127 25.80 15.74 -1.67
N TYR A 128 25.29 14.83 -2.46
CA TYR A 128 25.44 13.40 -2.20
C TYR A 128 25.48 12.59 -3.48
N ASP A 129 26.42 11.64 -3.53
CA ASP A 129 26.54 10.68 -4.63
C ASP A 129 25.88 9.36 -4.29
N ILE A 130 24.74 9.09 -4.93
CA ILE A 130 24.01 7.81 -4.77
C ILE A 130 24.60 6.68 -5.62
N SER A 131 25.56 6.98 -6.49
CA SER A 131 26.19 5.98 -7.35
C SER A 131 27.18 5.08 -6.58
N GLY A 132 27.61 3.98 -7.21
CA GLY A 132 28.64 3.11 -6.69
C GLY A 132 28.22 2.23 -5.49
N PHE A 133 26.94 2.18 -5.13
CA PHE A 133 26.46 1.18 -4.18
C PHE A 133 26.47 -0.21 -4.79
N ALA A 134 27.07 -1.18 -4.09
CA ALA A 134 27.12 -2.57 -4.53
C ALA A 134 25.89 -3.32 -4.00
N TRP A 135 24.91 -3.57 -4.85
CA TRP A 135 23.74 -4.38 -4.55
C TRP A 135 24.08 -5.87 -4.52
N HIS A 136 23.42 -6.63 -3.65
CA HIS A 136 23.55 -8.09 -3.53
C HIS A 136 22.19 -8.77 -3.68
N ASP A 137 21.21 -8.08 -4.23
CA ASP A 137 19.81 -8.49 -4.32
C ASP A 137 19.40 -9.06 -5.70
N GLU A 138 20.36 -9.42 -6.57
CA GLU A 138 20.06 -9.91 -7.94
C GLU A 138 19.14 -11.14 -7.94
N ALA A 139 19.29 -12.02 -6.95
CA ALA A 139 18.44 -13.20 -6.81
C ALA A 139 17.00 -12.82 -6.51
N TRP A 140 16.79 -11.83 -5.64
CA TRP A 140 15.48 -11.26 -5.34
C TRP A 140 14.85 -10.62 -6.57
N GLN A 141 15.57 -9.72 -7.24
CA GLN A 141 15.10 -9.04 -8.45
C GLN A 141 14.72 -10.04 -9.56
N ALA A 142 15.50 -11.10 -9.71
CA ALA A 142 15.21 -12.16 -10.68
C ALA A 142 13.97 -12.99 -10.31
N ALA A 143 13.72 -13.20 -9.02
CA ALA A 143 12.52 -13.88 -8.52
C ALA A 143 11.27 -13.00 -8.69
N GLN A 144 11.36 -11.72 -8.34
CA GLN A 144 10.26 -10.76 -8.50
C GLN A 144 9.78 -10.64 -9.95
N LYS A 145 10.71 -10.55 -10.90
CA LYS A 145 10.39 -10.52 -12.35
C LYS A 145 9.60 -11.73 -12.86
N LYS A 146 9.58 -12.83 -12.12
CA LYS A 146 8.86 -14.07 -12.45
C LYS A 146 7.62 -14.28 -11.58
N ALA A 147 7.48 -13.51 -10.51
CA ALA A 147 6.35 -13.63 -9.60
C ALA A 147 5.04 -13.20 -10.24
N ASP A 148 3.95 -13.87 -9.89
CA ASP A 148 2.60 -13.40 -10.21
C ASP A 148 2.23 -12.33 -9.17
N VAL A 149 2.24 -11.07 -9.61
CA VAL A 149 1.98 -9.91 -8.77
C VAL A 149 0.61 -9.99 -8.09
N ILE A 150 -0.40 -10.43 -8.83
CA ILE A 150 -1.79 -10.44 -8.36
C ILE A 150 -2.11 -11.69 -7.55
N ASN A 151 -1.67 -12.87 -8.03
CA ASN A 151 -2.07 -14.15 -7.46
C ASN A 151 -0.99 -14.77 -6.55
N GLY A 152 0.06 -14.03 -6.20
CA GLY A 152 1.07 -14.42 -5.22
C GLY A 152 0.64 -14.15 -3.77
N PRO A 153 1.29 -14.78 -2.77
CA PRO A 153 1.06 -14.45 -1.37
C PRO A 153 1.61 -13.06 -1.03
N MET A 154 0.80 -12.21 -0.41
CA MET A 154 1.22 -10.90 0.10
C MET A 154 0.63 -10.69 1.49
N ASN A 155 1.49 -10.67 2.49
CA ASN A 155 1.18 -10.39 3.88
C ASN A 155 2.16 -9.33 4.38
N ILE A 156 1.65 -8.13 4.61
CA ILE A 156 2.41 -6.89 4.79
C ILE A 156 2.50 -6.58 6.28
N TYR A 157 3.70 -6.25 6.73
CA TYR A 157 3.97 -5.65 8.03
C TYR A 157 4.22 -4.16 7.85
N GLU A 158 3.22 -3.33 8.14
CA GLU A 158 3.33 -1.88 8.08
C GLU A 158 4.07 -1.36 9.31
N MET A 159 5.05 -0.46 9.13
CA MET A 159 5.86 0.03 10.24
C MET A 159 6.37 1.46 10.07
N HIS A 160 6.55 2.14 11.19
CA HIS A 160 7.28 3.40 11.28
C HIS A 160 8.72 3.14 11.72
N VAL A 161 9.68 3.52 10.89
CA VAL A 161 11.12 3.25 11.06
C VAL A 161 11.64 3.73 12.42
N GLY A 162 11.25 4.93 12.84
CA GLY A 162 11.78 5.58 14.04
C GLY A 162 11.25 5.04 15.37
N SER A 163 10.09 4.35 15.37
CA SER A 163 9.39 3.95 16.60
C SER A 163 9.10 2.45 16.71
N TRP A 164 9.56 1.63 15.76
CA TRP A 164 9.44 0.19 15.90
C TRP A 164 10.27 -0.33 17.08
N LYS A 165 11.54 0.07 17.14
CA LYS A 165 12.47 -0.21 18.24
C LYS A 165 13.46 0.93 18.36
N MET A 166 13.91 1.25 19.58
CA MET A 166 14.88 2.32 19.84
C MET A 166 16.08 1.79 20.63
N LYS A 167 17.20 2.48 20.49
CA LYS A 167 18.40 2.30 21.32
C LYS A 167 18.20 2.93 22.69
N GLU A 168 19.12 2.65 23.59
CA GLU A 168 19.20 3.31 24.89
C GLU A 168 19.16 4.85 24.76
N GLY A 169 18.37 5.49 25.61
CA GLY A 169 18.14 6.94 25.55
C GLY A 169 17.15 7.37 24.46
N ASN A 170 16.26 6.48 24.00
CA ASN A 170 15.24 6.75 22.99
C ASN A 170 15.79 7.26 21.65
N LYS A 171 16.97 6.78 21.26
CA LYS A 171 17.57 7.12 19.97
C LYS A 171 17.13 6.10 18.92
N PRO A 172 16.75 6.54 17.71
CA PRO A 172 16.44 5.60 16.63
C PRO A 172 17.68 4.80 16.21
N TYR A 173 17.45 3.62 15.68
CA TYR A 173 18.46 2.91 14.90
C TYR A 173 18.70 3.63 13.58
N ASN A 174 19.92 3.57 13.03
CA ASN A 174 20.09 3.89 11.63
C ASN A 174 19.50 2.79 10.75
N TYR A 175 19.33 3.07 9.44
CA TYR A 175 18.71 2.13 8.51
C TYR A 175 19.43 0.75 8.51
N ALA A 176 20.76 0.73 8.39
CA ALA A 176 21.53 -0.51 8.33
C ALA A 176 21.46 -1.33 9.62
N GLU A 177 21.49 -0.66 10.77
CA GLU A 177 21.34 -1.27 12.10
C GLU A 177 19.91 -1.78 12.34
N LEU A 178 18.91 -1.03 11.85
CA LEU A 178 17.52 -1.44 11.98
C LEU A 178 17.26 -2.74 11.23
N ALA A 179 17.84 -2.91 10.04
CA ALA A 179 17.71 -4.15 9.27
C ALA A 179 18.16 -5.37 10.10
N ASP A 180 19.26 -5.26 10.86
CA ASP A 180 19.78 -6.33 11.69
C ASP A 180 18.84 -6.70 12.86
N GLN A 181 18.01 -5.77 13.31
CA GLN A 181 17.00 -6.01 14.34
C GLN A 181 15.68 -6.53 13.75
N LEU A 182 15.28 -6.00 12.60
CA LEU A 182 13.98 -6.23 11.98
C LEU A 182 13.92 -7.60 11.27
N ILE A 183 14.94 -7.94 10.49
CA ILE A 183 14.95 -9.13 9.66
C ILE A 183 14.69 -10.42 10.46
N PRO A 184 15.35 -10.69 11.60
CA PRO A 184 15.04 -11.86 12.40
C PRO A 184 13.58 -11.93 12.83
N TYR A 185 13.00 -10.79 13.20
CA TYR A 185 11.61 -10.70 13.63
C TYR A 185 10.62 -10.97 12.49
N ILE A 186 10.78 -10.28 11.36
CA ILE A 186 9.88 -10.42 10.20
C ILE A 186 9.95 -11.84 9.62
N THR A 187 11.17 -12.41 9.56
CA THR A 187 11.39 -13.79 9.11
C THR A 187 10.73 -14.79 10.06
N GLU A 188 10.93 -14.63 11.39
CA GLU A 188 10.27 -15.46 12.39
C GLU A 188 8.74 -15.38 12.27
N MET A 189 8.19 -14.17 12.13
CA MET A 189 6.77 -13.95 12.03
C MET A 189 6.17 -14.41 10.69
N GLY A 190 6.99 -14.58 9.66
CA GLY A 190 6.56 -15.09 8.37
C GLY A 190 5.84 -14.07 7.48
N TYR A 191 6.04 -12.77 7.69
CA TYR A 191 5.58 -11.74 6.76
C TYR A 191 6.35 -11.81 5.44
N THR A 192 5.72 -11.39 4.35
CA THR A 192 6.32 -11.41 3.01
C THR A 192 6.90 -10.07 2.62
N HIS A 193 6.33 -8.99 3.12
CA HIS A 193 6.73 -7.62 2.81
C HIS A 193 6.73 -6.77 4.08
N VAL A 194 7.57 -5.74 4.07
CA VAL A 194 7.51 -4.61 5.00
C VAL A 194 6.99 -3.40 4.23
N GLU A 195 6.00 -2.69 4.77
CA GLU A 195 5.56 -1.40 4.26
C GLU A 195 6.00 -0.31 5.23
N LEU A 196 6.81 0.62 4.71
CA LEU A 196 7.36 1.72 5.51
C LEU A 196 6.46 2.94 5.41
N LEU A 197 6.00 3.48 6.55
CA LEU A 197 5.46 4.83 6.58
C LEU A 197 6.46 5.78 5.90
N PRO A 198 6.04 6.96 5.41
CA PRO A 198 6.87 7.76 4.52
C PRO A 198 8.29 8.00 5.07
N VAL A 199 9.30 7.60 4.30
CA VAL A 199 10.72 7.78 4.62
C VAL A 199 11.38 8.85 3.77
N MET A 200 10.63 9.56 2.94
CA MET A 200 11.07 10.79 2.29
C MET A 200 11.34 11.88 3.35
N GLU A 201 12.23 12.83 3.08
CA GLU A 201 12.58 13.84 4.08
C GLU A 201 11.41 14.77 4.42
N TYR A 202 11.21 15.03 5.71
CA TYR A 202 10.12 15.85 6.25
C TYR A 202 10.55 16.64 7.49
N PRO A 203 9.94 17.83 7.76
CA PRO A 203 10.40 18.72 8.84
C PRO A 203 9.84 18.36 10.22
N PHE A 204 8.62 17.79 10.28
CA PHE A 204 7.84 17.63 11.51
C PHE A 204 7.57 16.17 11.84
N ASP A 205 8.09 15.67 12.98
CA ASP A 205 7.97 14.27 13.38
C ASP A 205 6.52 13.83 13.55
N GLY A 206 5.68 14.68 14.13
CA GLY A 206 4.26 14.41 14.32
C GLY A 206 3.46 14.30 13.03
N SER A 207 4.08 14.55 11.87
CA SER A 207 3.47 14.24 10.57
C SER A 207 3.71 12.79 10.13
N TRP A 208 4.53 12.03 10.86
CA TRP A 208 4.91 10.64 10.55
C TRP A 208 5.54 10.44 9.16
N GLY A 209 5.98 11.54 8.54
CA GLY A 209 6.51 11.59 7.18
C GLY A 209 5.52 12.04 6.11
N TYR A 210 4.23 12.26 6.41
CA TYR A 210 3.24 12.68 5.42
C TYR A 210 3.35 14.15 4.98
N GLN A 211 4.19 14.97 5.63
CA GLN A 211 4.49 16.35 5.20
C GLN A 211 5.86 16.43 4.53
N VAL A 212 5.97 15.89 3.33
CA VAL A 212 7.22 15.71 2.59
C VAL A 212 7.79 17.03 2.10
N THR A 213 9.09 17.27 2.34
CA THR A 213 9.85 18.41 1.79
C THR A 213 10.99 17.97 0.87
N GLY A 214 11.42 16.71 0.89
CA GLY A 214 12.49 16.18 0.05
C GLY A 214 12.09 14.88 -0.65
N TYR A 215 11.53 14.97 -1.86
CA TYR A 215 10.96 13.86 -2.62
C TYR A 215 11.97 12.84 -3.15
N PHE A 216 13.26 13.16 -3.11
CA PHE A 216 14.36 12.31 -3.59
C PHE A 216 15.38 11.98 -2.49
N ALA A 217 15.14 12.42 -1.26
CA ALA A 217 16.02 12.15 -0.12
C ALA A 217 15.34 11.22 0.87
N PRO A 218 15.93 10.07 1.22
CA PRO A 218 15.51 9.37 2.43
C PRO A 218 15.81 10.24 3.65
N THR A 219 14.90 10.23 4.63
CA THR A 219 15.04 11.13 5.78
C THR A 219 16.36 10.89 6.51
N SER A 220 17.09 11.96 6.72
CA SER A 220 18.40 11.98 7.37
C SER A 220 18.37 11.59 8.85
N ARG A 221 17.16 11.44 9.44
CA ARG A 221 16.96 10.99 10.82
C ARG A 221 17.57 9.63 11.11
N TYR A 222 17.61 8.77 10.10
CA TYR A 222 17.99 7.37 10.23
C TYR A 222 19.25 7.02 9.44
N GLY A 223 20.00 8.01 8.96
CA GLY A 223 21.26 7.79 8.28
C GLY A 223 21.35 8.42 6.89
N THR A 224 22.25 7.90 6.09
CA THR A 224 22.53 8.36 4.73
C THR A 224 21.67 7.61 3.70
N PRO A 225 21.58 8.12 2.46
CA PRO A 225 20.97 7.38 1.35
C PRO A 225 21.52 5.96 1.16
N LYS A 226 22.84 5.76 1.27
CA LYS A 226 23.45 4.44 1.16
C LYS A 226 23.17 3.52 2.36
N ASP A 227 22.89 4.07 3.54
CA ASP A 227 22.38 3.28 4.67
C ASP A 227 20.97 2.74 4.36
N PHE A 228 20.12 3.52 3.69
CA PHE A 228 18.80 3.07 3.27
C PHE A 228 18.90 2.02 2.14
N MET A 229 19.82 2.18 1.18
CA MET A 229 20.10 1.13 0.19
C MET A 229 20.53 -0.17 0.89
N THR A 230 21.39 -0.08 1.92
CA THR A 230 21.82 -1.24 2.73
C THR A 230 20.64 -1.90 3.46
N PHE A 231 19.70 -1.13 3.95
CA PHE A 231 18.48 -1.64 4.59
C PHE A 231 17.66 -2.49 3.61
N VAL A 232 17.41 -1.97 2.40
CA VAL A 232 16.65 -2.67 1.36
C VAL A 232 17.38 -3.92 0.87
N ASP A 233 18.68 -3.81 0.60
CA ASP A 233 19.53 -4.93 0.16
C ASP A 233 19.51 -6.10 1.15
N LYS A 234 19.63 -5.81 2.45
CA LYS A 234 19.56 -6.83 3.51
C LYS A 234 18.17 -7.49 3.60
N LEU A 235 17.08 -6.73 3.44
CA LEU A 235 15.72 -7.28 3.43
C LEU A 235 15.52 -8.21 2.24
N HIS A 236 15.94 -7.80 1.05
CA HIS A 236 15.89 -8.62 -0.16
C HIS A 236 16.72 -9.90 -0.03
N ALA A 237 17.92 -9.82 0.55
CA ALA A 237 18.74 -11.01 0.84
C ALA A 237 18.04 -11.98 1.79
N ALA A 238 17.17 -11.49 2.67
CA ALA A 238 16.35 -12.31 3.56
C ALA A 238 15.02 -12.79 2.93
N GLY A 239 14.75 -12.44 1.66
CA GLY A 239 13.52 -12.81 0.96
C GLY A 239 12.30 -11.99 1.39
N ILE A 240 12.50 -10.76 1.84
CA ILE A 240 11.47 -9.83 2.30
C ILE A 240 11.39 -8.65 1.34
N GLY A 241 10.21 -8.39 0.75
CA GLY A 241 9.95 -7.24 -0.11
C GLY A 241 9.76 -5.95 0.69
N VAL A 242 10.03 -4.81 0.04
CA VAL A 242 9.90 -3.49 0.64
C VAL A 242 8.91 -2.65 -0.14
N ILE A 243 7.84 -2.22 0.51
CA ILE A 243 6.86 -1.26 0.00
C ILE A 243 7.11 0.06 0.73
N MET A 244 7.02 1.17 0.02
CA MET A 244 7.19 2.49 0.60
C MET A 244 5.90 3.30 0.45
N ASP A 245 5.52 3.99 1.51
CA ASP A 245 4.45 4.97 1.45
C ASP A 245 4.94 6.24 0.74
N TRP A 246 4.30 6.61 -0.36
CA TRP A 246 4.67 7.71 -1.23
C TRP A 246 3.54 8.72 -1.31
N VAL A 247 3.84 10.01 -1.05
CA VAL A 247 2.87 11.08 -0.81
C VAL A 247 2.84 12.08 -1.98
N PRO A 248 2.20 11.77 -3.11
CA PRO A 248 2.12 12.69 -4.24
C PRO A 248 0.93 13.65 -4.16
N ALA A 249 0.04 13.50 -3.18
CA ALA A 249 -1.20 14.27 -3.11
C ALA A 249 -0.95 15.72 -2.67
N HIS A 250 -0.02 15.92 -1.76
CA HIS A 250 0.18 17.22 -1.11
C HIS A 250 1.58 17.39 -0.52
N PHE A 251 1.92 18.61 -0.11
CA PHE A 251 3.15 18.95 0.59
C PHE A 251 2.94 20.12 1.58
N PRO A 252 3.80 20.29 2.62
CA PRO A 252 3.62 21.30 3.65
C PRO A 252 3.96 22.72 3.14
N LYS A 253 3.50 23.74 3.88
CA LYS A 253 3.75 25.17 3.60
C LYS A 253 5.07 25.68 4.18
N ASP A 254 6.00 24.81 4.46
CA ASP A 254 7.33 25.21 4.95
C ASP A 254 8.05 26.06 3.91
N GLN A 255 8.47 27.25 4.32
CA GLN A 255 9.02 28.28 3.42
C GLN A 255 10.31 27.83 2.71
N PHE A 256 11.07 26.93 3.31
CA PHE A 256 12.26 26.36 2.70
C PHE A 256 12.00 25.25 1.70
N GLY A 257 10.79 24.68 1.70
CA GLY A 257 10.34 23.58 0.81
C GLY A 257 9.78 24.08 -0.52
N LEU A 258 8.84 23.31 -1.08
CA LEU A 258 8.26 23.55 -2.40
C LEU A 258 7.29 24.73 -2.47
N TYR A 259 6.65 25.09 -1.33
CA TYR A 259 5.62 26.13 -1.26
C TYR A 259 6.14 27.47 -1.79
N ASN A 260 5.44 28.04 -2.79
CA ASN A 260 5.83 29.30 -3.47
C ASN A 260 7.34 29.31 -3.78
N PHE A 261 7.80 28.30 -4.53
CA PHE A 261 9.24 27.99 -4.61
C PHE A 261 10.09 29.19 -5.05
N ASP A 262 9.64 29.98 -5.99
CA ASP A 262 10.34 31.17 -6.47
C ASP A 262 9.59 32.49 -6.14
N GLY A 263 8.73 32.42 -5.12
CA GLY A 263 7.87 33.52 -4.68
C GLY A 263 6.46 33.42 -5.24
N GLU A 264 6.23 32.52 -6.18
CA GLU A 264 4.94 32.22 -6.80
C GLU A 264 4.68 30.71 -6.82
N PRO A 265 3.42 30.24 -7.02
CA PRO A 265 3.11 28.83 -7.15
C PRO A 265 3.84 28.17 -8.32
N CYS A 266 4.76 27.24 -8.02
CA CYS A 266 5.50 26.44 -8.99
C CYS A 266 4.98 25.00 -9.04
N TYR A 267 4.89 24.37 -7.89
CA TYR A 267 4.49 22.97 -7.75
C TYR A 267 3.00 22.81 -7.41
N GLU A 268 2.43 23.78 -6.70
CA GLU A 268 1.03 23.83 -6.32
C GLU A 268 0.14 24.46 -7.39
N ASP A 269 -1.16 24.09 -7.38
CA ASP A 269 -2.18 24.77 -8.18
C ASP A 269 -2.35 26.21 -7.66
N PRO A 270 -2.24 27.24 -8.53
CA PRO A 270 -2.33 28.64 -8.13
C PRO A 270 -3.74 29.04 -7.68
N ASN A 271 -4.76 28.27 -7.99
CA ASN A 271 -6.13 28.52 -7.54
C ASN A 271 -6.30 28.00 -6.10
N PRO A 272 -6.52 28.87 -5.10
CA PRO A 272 -6.64 28.45 -3.70
C PRO A 272 -7.81 27.48 -3.42
N LYS A 273 -8.80 27.43 -4.31
CA LYS A 273 -9.90 26.45 -4.22
C LYS A 273 -9.52 25.06 -4.72
N ARG A 274 -8.37 24.91 -5.37
CA ARG A 274 -7.80 23.66 -5.86
C ARG A 274 -6.49 23.32 -5.16
N GLY A 275 -5.66 24.34 -4.93
CA GLY A 275 -4.26 24.23 -4.49
C GLY A 275 -4.05 24.07 -2.98
N GLU A 276 -5.11 24.01 -2.16
CA GLU A 276 -4.94 23.91 -0.69
C GLU A 276 -5.89 22.89 -0.06
N HIS A 277 -5.33 22.02 0.81
CA HIS A 277 -6.10 21.22 1.76
C HIS A 277 -6.16 21.96 3.10
N LYS A 278 -7.26 22.67 3.35
CA LYS A 278 -7.43 23.53 4.53
C LYS A 278 -7.37 22.76 5.85
N GLU A 279 -7.91 21.54 5.90
CA GLU A 279 -7.93 20.72 7.11
C GLU A 279 -6.53 20.21 7.47
N TRP A 280 -5.72 19.89 6.49
CA TRP A 280 -4.35 19.40 6.68
C TRP A 280 -3.32 20.55 6.72
N GLY A 281 -3.70 21.75 6.29
CA GLY A 281 -2.81 22.88 6.19
C GLY A 281 -1.73 22.74 5.11
N THR A 282 -1.95 21.86 4.12
CA THR A 282 -0.99 21.51 3.06
C THR A 282 -1.41 22.07 1.71
N MET A 283 -0.45 22.13 0.77
CA MET A 283 -0.69 22.50 -0.63
C MET A 283 -0.94 21.26 -1.47
N VAL A 284 -1.76 21.40 -2.51
CA VAL A 284 -2.07 20.35 -3.50
C VAL A 284 -1.19 20.60 -4.73
N PHE A 285 -0.56 19.55 -5.25
CA PHE A 285 0.19 19.64 -6.50
C PHE A 285 -0.69 20.03 -7.69
N ASP A 286 -0.13 20.83 -8.61
CA ASP A 286 -0.75 21.09 -9.91
C ASP A 286 -0.53 19.91 -10.86
N PHE A 287 -1.42 18.91 -10.79
CA PHE A 287 -1.35 17.70 -11.61
C PHE A 287 -1.49 17.95 -13.11
N GLY A 288 -1.99 19.14 -13.49
CA GLY A 288 -2.09 19.57 -14.88
C GLY A 288 -0.79 20.10 -15.47
N ARG A 289 0.15 20.53 -14.61
CA ARG A 289 1.41 21.10 -15.03
C ARG A 289 2.42 20.02 -15.43
N ASN A 290 2.95 20.13 -16.63
CA ASN A 290 3.87 19.13 -17.19
C ASN A 290 5.13 18.93 -16.35
N GLU A 291 5.71 20.02 -15.84
CA GLU A 291 6.91 19.99 -15.01
C GLU A 291 6.65 19.26 -13.68
N VAL A 292 5.47 19.45 -13.10
CA VAL A 292 5.05 18.74 -11.88
C VAL A 292 4.82 17.27 -12.15
N GLN A 293 4.22 16.91 -13.30
CA GLN A 293 4.11 15.49 -13.70
C GLN A 293 5.49 14.84 -13.86
N SER A 294 6.44 15.53 -14.52
CA SER A 294 7.83 15.04 -14.63
C SER A 294 8.48 14.86 -13.28
N PHE A 295 8.31 15.83 -12.35
CA PHE A 295 8.83 15.76 -10.98
C PHE A 295 8.29 14.54 -10.22
N LEU A 296 6.98 14.37 -10.17
CA LEU A 296 6.34 13.29 -9.40
C LEU A 296 6.62 11.90 -10.01
N ILE A 297 6.49 11.74 -11.34
CA ILE A 297 6.78 10.45 -11.99
C ILE A 297 8.26 10.09 -11.83
N SER A 298 9.15 11.08 -11.95
CA SER A 298 10.58 10.89 -11.71
C SER A 298 10.87 10.47 -10.27
N SER A 299 10.15 11.03 -9.27
CA SER A 299 10.27 10.61 -7.86
C SER A 299 9.83 9.16 -7.68
N ALA A 300 8.69 8.76 -8.24
CA ALA A 300 8.21 7.38 -8.13
C ALA A 300 9.23 6.38 -8.71
N LEU A 301 9.72 6.65 -9.92
CA LEU A 301 10.72 5.78 -10.57
C LEU A 301 12.07 5.78 -9.84
N TYR A 302 12.47 6.93 -9.28
CA TYR A 302 13.69 7.03 -8.48
C TYR A 302 13.72 6.05 -7.32
N TRP A 303 12.65 5.96 -6.55
CA TRP A 303 12.55 5.00 -5.44
C TRP A 303 12.54 3.55 -5.92
N LEU A 304 11.85 3.26 -7.00
CA LEU A 304 11.77 1.91 -7.57
C LEU A 304 13.07 1.45 -8.24
N GLU A 305 13.81 2.37 -8.88
CA GLU A 305 14.99 2.04 -9.69
C GLU A 305 16.31 2.24 -8.96
N GLN A 306 16.45 3.30 -8.10
CA GLN A 306 17.69 3.59 -7.41
C GLN A 306 17.78 2.90 -6.03
N TYR A 307 16.63 2.70 -5.37
CA TYR A 307 16.56 2.02 -4.07
C TYR A 307 15.96 0.62 -4.15
N HIS A 308 15.67 0.13 -5.34
CA HIS A 308 15.09 -1.20 -5.58
C HIS A 308 13.77 -1.48 -4.85
N ILE A 309 13.06 -0.46 -4.37
CA ILE A 309 11.76 -0.60 -3.70
C ILE A 309 10.81 -1.45 -4.57
N ASP A 310 10.10 -2.41 -3.96
CA ASP A 310 9.23 -3.35 -4.68
C ASP A 310 7.87 -2.77 -5.02
N GLY A 311 7.42 -1.75 -4.29
CA GLY A 311 6.15 -1.11 -4.58
C GLY A 311 5.96 0.20 -3.84
N LEU A 312 5.02 0.99 -4.32
CA LEU A 312 4.58 2.24 -3.70
C LEU A 312 3.13 2.11 -3.25
N ARG A 313 2.87 2.39 -1.99
CA ARG A 313 1.53 2.73 -1.51
C ARG A 313 1.35 4.22 -1.74
N VAL A 314 0.39 4.59 -2.56
CA VAL A 314 0.12 5.97 -2.94
C VAL A 314 -0.90 6.56 -1.97
N ASP A 315 -0.43 7.52 -1.19
CA ASP A 315 -1.19 8.17 -0.12
C ASP A 315 -2.31 9.05 -0.66
N ALA A 316 -3.44 9.04 0.04
CA ALA A 316 -4.55 9.98 -0.11
C ALA A 316 -5.09 10.12 -1.55
N VAL A 317 -5.14 9.05 -2.33
CA VAL A 317 -5.63 9.08 -3.73
C VAL A 317 -7.03 9.68 -3.83
N ALA A 318 -7.92 9.42 -2.87
CA ALA A 318 -9.25 10.03 -2.83
C ALA A 318 -9.21 11.56 -2.85
N SER A 319 -8.25 12.18 -2.16
CA SER A 319 -8.07 13.63 -2.13
C SER A 319 -7.61 14.22 -3.46
N MET A 320 -6.91 13.41 -4.26
CA MET A 320 -6.48 13.79 -5.61
C MET A 320 -7.65 13.74 -6.61
N LEU A 321 -8.52 12.73 -6.48
CA LEU A 321 -9.60 12.45 -7.44
C LEU A 321 -10.75 13.44 -7.39
N TYR A 322 -10.99 14.10 -6.25
CA TYR A 322 -12.18 14.92 -6.06
C TYR A 322 -11.84 16.35 -5.66
N LEU A 323 -12.33 17.31 -6.46
CA LEU A 323 -12.18 18.75 -6.23
C LEU A 323 -12.92 19.22 -4.97
N ASP A 324 -13.97 18.50 -4.55
CA ASP A 324 -14.77 18.77 -3.36
C ASP A 324 -14.32 18.00 -2.11
N TYR A 325 -13.19 17.28 -2.17
CA TYR A 325 -12.71 16.47 -1.05
C TYR A 325 -12.44 17.33 0.20
N ASN A 326 -13.14 17.03 1.31
CA ASN A 326 -13.10 17.77 2.58
C ASN A 326 -13.30 19.29 2.44
N ARG A 327 -14.07 19.74 1.42
CA ARG A 327 -14.37 21.15 1.18
C ARG A 327 -15.88 21.41 1.29
N LYS A 328 -16.23 22.56 1.87
CA LYS A 328 -17.60 23.01 1.97
C LYS A 328 -18.07 23.61 0.65
N GLN A 329 -19.39 23.73 0.50
CA GLN A 329 -19.98 24.44 -0.65
C GLN A 329 -19.40 25.86 -0.76
N GLY A 330 -18.90 26.23 -1.95
CA GLY A 330 -18.23 27.51 -2.23
C GLY A 330 -16.72 27.53 -1.99
N GLU A 331 -16.14 26.47 -1.37
CA GLU A 331 -14.70 26.34 -1.15
C GLU A 331 -13.99 25.56 -2.26
N TRP A 332 -14.71 25.07 -3.24
CA TRP A 332 -14.20 24.36 -4.41
C TRP A 332 -14.90 24.83 -5.69
N GLU A 333 -14.35 24.48 -6.83
CA GLU A 333 -14.89 24.78 -8.16
C GLU A 333 -15.03 23.51 -8.99
N PRO A 334 -16.11 23.37 -9.78
CA PRO A 334 -16.28 22.22 -10.65
C PRO A 334 -15.21 22.18 -11.75
N ASN A 335 -14.98 21.01 -12.29
CA ASN A 335 -14.14 20.83 -13.47
C ASN A 335 -14.79 21.45 -14.72
N LYS A 336 -14.09 21.43 -15.85
CA LYS A 336 -14.54 22.00 -17.13
C LYS A 336 -15.88 21.42 -17.65
N ASP A 337 -16.25 20.23 -17.18
CA ASP A 337 -17.47 19.51 -17.57
C ASP A 337 -18.61 19.71 -16.53
N GLY A 338 -18.36 20.50 -15.47
CA GLY A 338 -19.31 20.80 -14.40
C GLY A 338 -19.33 19.74 -13.28
N GLY A 339 -18.47 18.74 -13.34
CA GLY A 339 -18.34 17.66 -12.34
C GLY A 339 -17.38 18.02 -11.20
N LYS A 340 -17.29 17.12 -10.24
CA LYS A 340 -16.40 17.23 -9.07
C LYS A 340 -15.08 16.47 -9.20
N GLU A 341 -14.94 15.69 -10.23
CA GLU A 341 -13.74 14.90 -10.49
C GLU A 341 -12.60 15.83 -10.92
N ASN A 342 -11.41 15.62 -10.34
CA ASN A 342 -10.19 16.29 -10.78
C ASN A 342 -9.61 15.56 -12.00
N LEU A 343 -9.98 16.03 -13.19
CA LEU A 343 -9.65 15.38 -14.45
C LEU A 343 -8.13 15.35 -14.71
N GLU A 344 -7.42 16.37 -14.27
CA GLU A 344 -5.96 16.49 -14.35
C GLU A 344 -5.26 15.44 -13.48
N ALA A 345 -5.73 15.24 -12.23
CA ALA A 345 -5.23 14.21 -11.35
C ALA A 345 -5.54 12.79 -11.85
N VAL A 346 -6.74 12.57 -12.41
CA VAL A 346 -7.09 11.30 -13.06
C VAL A 346 -6.14 10.98 -14.22
N ALA A 347 -5.86 11.96 -15.07
CA ALA A 347 -4.94 11.80 -16.18
C ALA A 347 -3.50 11.54 -15.70
N PHE A 348 -3.05 12.25 -14.66
CA PHE A 348 -1.77 12.05 -14.02
C PHE A 348 -1.63 10.63 -13.43
N LEU A 349 -2.59 10.14 -12.65
CA LEU A 349 -2.55 8.81 -12.04
C LEU A 349 -2.48 7.69 -13.09
N ARG A 350 -3.25 7.82 -14.18
CA ARG A 350 -3.16 6.89 -15.32
C ARG A 350 -1.76 6.90 -15.94
N LYS A 351 -1.22 8.09 -16.23
CA LYS A 351 0.12 8.25 -16.78
C LYS A 351 1.20 7.70 -15.86
N LEU A 352 1.08 7.95 -14.55
CA LEU A 352 1.98 7.41 -13.52
C LEU A 352 2.00 5.88 -13.56
N ASN A 353 0.83 5.25 -13.44
CA ASN A 353 0.71 3.80 -13.38
C ASN A 353 1.14 3.13 -14.71
N ASP A 354 0.73 3.69 -15.86
CA ASP A 354 1.15 3.20 -17.18
C ASP A 354 2.66 3.31 -17.35
N THR A 355 3.29 4.40 -16.86
CA THR A 355 4.75 4.59 -16.95
C THR A 355 5.49 3.61 -16.04
N VAL A 356 5.08 3.50 -14.78
CA VAL A 356 5.73 2.62 -13.80
C VAL A 356 5.56 1.15 -14.19
N LEU A 357 4.32 0.70 -14.42
CA LEU A 357 4.05 -0.71 -14.71
C LEU A 357 4.43 -1.11 -16.15
N GLY A 358 4.49 -0.15 -17.07
CA GLY A 358 5.04 -0.37 -18.40
C GLY A 358 6.54 -0.65 -18.38
N ARG A 359 7.30 -0.01 -17.47
CA ARG A 359 8.73 -0.28 -17.26
C ARG A 359 8.97 -1.48 -16.35
N HIS A 360 8.17 -1.60 -15.28
CA HIS A 360 8.36 -2.55 -14.19
C HIS A 360 7.06 -3.30 -13.85
N PRO A 361 6.57 -4.20 -14.71
CA PRO A 361 5.28 -4.89 -14.53
C PRO A 361 5.23 -5.81 -13.30
N HIS A 362 6.36 -6.02 -12.64
CA HIS A 362 6.51 -6.82 -11.43
C HIS A 362 6.50 -6.00 -10.14
N LYS A 363 6.43 -4.66 -10.22
CA LYS A 363 6.34 -3.77 -9.05
C LYS A 363 4.88 -3.57 -8.62
N TYR A 364 4.69 -3.11 -7.40
CA TYR A 364 3.35 -2.85 -6.83
C TYR A 364 3.03 -1.36 -6.84
N MET A 365 1.83 -1.02 -7.33
CA MET A 365 1.22 0.30 -7.19
C MET A 365 -0.08 0.12 -6.43
N ILE A 366 -0.12 0.56 -5.17
CA ILE A 366 -1.21 0.31 -4.22
C ILE A 366 -1.89 1.65 -3.91
N ALA A 367 -3.18 1.77 -4.18
CA ALA A 367 -3.92 3.01 -3.90
C ALA A 367 -4.51 3.01 -2.49
N GLU A 368 -4.25 4.06 -1.71
CA GLU A 368 -5.16 4.42 -0.62
C GLU A 368 -6.31 5.25 -1.19
N GLU A 369 -7.39 4.59 -1.51
CA GLU A 369 -8.58 5.22 -2.05
C GLU A 369 -9.81 4.75 -1.25
N SER A 370 -10.43 5.66 -0.50
CA SER A 370 -11.49 5.36 0.49
C SER A 370 -12.90 5.55 -0.04
N THR A 371 -13.06 6.00 -1.29
CA THR A 371 -14.35 6.30 -1.90
C THR A 371 -14.87 5.16 -2.78
N ALA A 372 -16.01 5.38 -3.41
CA ALA A 372 -16.58 4.46 -4.39
C ALA A 372 -16.09 4.72 -5.83
N TRP A 373 -14.90 5.30 -6.03
CA TRP A 373 -14.34 5.47 -7.36
C TRP A 373 -14.18 4.11 -8.05
N PRO A 374 -14.74 3.94 -9.26
CA PRO A 374 -14.73 2.64 -9.93
C PRO A 374 -13.42 2.35 -10.64
N MET A 375 -13.11 1.07 -10.81
CA MET A 375 -12.01 0.58 -11.63
C MET A 375 -10.62 1.13 -11.26
N VAL A 376 -10.37 1.34 -9.95
CA VAL A 376 -9.06 1.79 -9.47
C VAL A 376 -7.96 0.81 -9.90
N THR A 377 -8.24 -0.49 -9.82
CA THR A 377 -7.28 -1.56 -10.12
C THR A 377 -7.44 -2.18 -11.52
N LYS A 378 -8.14 -1.50 -12.42
CA LYS A 378 -8.21 -1.87 -13.82
C LYS A 378 -7.24 -1.03 -14.66
N PRO A 379 -6.71 -1.59 -15.77
CA PRO A 379 -5.83 -0.84 -16.68
C PRO A 379 -6.46 0.46 -17.19
N ALA A 380 -5.63 1.46 -17.46
CA ALA A 380 -6.09 2.72 -18.05
C ALA A 380 -6.76 2.51 -19.42
N SER A 381 -6.32 1.51 -20.20
CA SER A 381 -6.97 1.09 -21.45
C SER A 381 -8.41 0.68 -21.30
N ASP A 382 -8.80 0.17 -20.13
CA ASP A 382 -10.17 -0.27 -19.81
C ASP A 382 -10.97 0.84 -19.11
N GLY A 383 -10.38 2.04 -18.99
CA GLY A 383 -10.97 3.20 -18.32
C GLY A 383 -10.64 3.30 -16.84
N GLY A 384 -9.82 2.39 -16.30
CA GLY A 384 -9.39 2.38 -14.90
C GLY A 384 -8.29 3.39 -14.59
N LEU A 385 -7.78 3.36 -13.34
CA LEU A 385 -6.64 4.20 -12.92
C LEU A 385 -5.29 3.50 -13.08
N GLY A 386 -5.26 2.18 -13.27
CA GLY A 386 -4.05 1.40 -13.55
C GLY A 386 -3.28 0.90 -12.33
N PHE A 387 -3.79 1.05 -11.10
CA PHE A 387 -3.17 0.46 -9.91
C PHE A 387 -3.23 -1.08 -9.94
N ASN A 388 -2.29 -1.76 -9.26
CA ASN A 388 -2.40 -3.20 -9.07
C ASN A 388 -3.36 -3.54 -7.92
N PHE A 389 -3.33 -2.75 -6.85
CA PHE A 389 -4.08 -2.98 -5.63
C PHE A 389 -4.72 -1.70 -5.09
N LYS A 390 -5.72 -1.90 -4.24
CA LYS A 390 -6.40 -0.83 -3.50
C LYS A 390 -6.65 -1.28 -2.06
N TRP A 391 -6.43 -0.42 -1.08
CA TRP A 391 -6.86 -0.66 0.29
C TRP A 391 -8.38 -0.77 0.39
N ASN A 392 -8.88 -1.80 1.11
CA ASN A 392 -10.31 -1.98 1.37
C ASN A 392 -10.72 -1.27 2.65
N MET A 393 -10.86 0.05 2.59
CA MET A 393 -11.25 0.87 3.74
C MET A 393 -12.69 0.57 4.19
N GLY A 394 -13.58 0.16 3.29
CA GLY A 394 -14.95 -0.26 3.61
C GLY A 394 -14.97 -1.51 4.50
N TRP A 395 -14.24 -2.56 4.13
CA TRP A 395 -14.06 -3.75 4.96
C TRP A 395 -13.45 -3.41 6.32
N MET A 396 -12.40 -2.60 6.34
CA MET A 396 -11.74 -2.18 7.58
C MET A 396 -12.73 -1.51 8.55
N ASN A 397 -13.48 -0.52 8.09
CA ASN A 397 -14.45 0.20 8.90
C ASN A 397 -15.57 -0.71 9.42
N ASP A 398 -16.13 -1.57 8.56
CA ASP A 398 -17.18 -2.52 8.94
C ASP A 398 -16.68 -3.51 9.98
N MET A 399 -15.50 -4.08 9.77
CA MET A 399 -14.91 -5.07 10.70
C MET A 399 -14.55 -4.45 12.05
N LEU A 400 -13.89 -3.31 12.07
CA LEU A 400 -13.54 -2.64 13.33
C LEU A 400 -14.80 -2.23 14.10
N SER A 401 -15.83 -1.74 13.40
CA SER A 401 -17.13 -1.43 13.99
C SER A 401 -17.83 -2.68 14.55
N TYR A 402 -17.79 -3.80 13.83
CA TYR A 402 -18.36 -5.06 14.29
C TYR A 402 -17.62 -5.61 15.52
N MET A 403 -16.29 -5.62 15.48
CA MET A 403 -15.47 -6.15 16.55
C MET A 403 -15.56 -5.30 17.84
N LYS A 404 -15.77 -3.98 17.73
CA LYS A 404 -16.09 -3.10 18.88
C LYS A 404 -17.44 -3.38 19.50
N THR A 405 -18.38 -3.98 18.77
CA THR A 405 -19.73 -4.25 19.24
C THR A 405 -19.69 -5.35 20.31
N ASP A 406 -20.33 -5.10 21.46
CA ASP A 406 -20.52 -6.13 22.47
C ASP A 406 -21.18 -7.38 21.84
N PRO A 407 -20.70 -8.59 22.14
CA PRO A 407 -21.23 -9.82 21.56
C PRO A 407 -22.75 -10.00 21.66
N LEU A 408 -23.39 -9.46 22.72
CA LEU A 408 -24.86 -9.46 22.86
C LEU A 408 -25.59 -8.76 21.71
N PHE A 409 -24.97 -7.78 21.08
CA PHE A 409 -25.56 -6.97 20.02
C PHE A 409 -25.05 -7.34 18.63
N ARG A 410 -24.15 -8.32 18.49
CA ARG A 410 -23.57 -8.73 17.20
C ARG A 410 -24.59 -9.33 16.24
N ALA A 411 -25.61 -9.99 16.76
CA ALA A 411 -26.71 -10.52 15.95
C ALA A 411 -27.35 -9.44 15.05
N GLY A 412 -27.61 -8.26 15.60
CA GLY A 412 -28.17 -7.11 14.87
C GLY A 412 -27.18 -6.39 13.92
N ASN A 413 -25.89 -6.74 13.98
CA ASN A 413 -24.82 -6.16 13.16
C ASN A 413 -24.15 -7.17 12.22
N HIS A 414 -24.76 -8.35 12.03
CA HIS A 414 -24.18 -9.46 11.26
C HIS A 414 -23.82 -9.09 9.82
N ASN A 415 -24.57 -8.16 9.23
CA ASN A 415 -24.29 -7.65 7.89
C ASN A 415 -22.89 -7.05 7.77
N LYS A 416 -22.28 -6.49 8.83
CA LYS A 416 -20.94 -5.91 8.77
C LYS A 416 -19.84 -6.94 8.48
N VAL A 417 -20.00 -8.20 8.87
CA VAL A 417 -19.04 -9.27 8.54
C VAL A 417 -19.28 -9.89 7.18
N THR A 418 -20.42 -9.63 6.54
CA THR A 418 -20.79 -10.25 5.26
C THR A 418 -20.88 -9.25 4.10
N PHE A 419 -21.10 -7.96 4.38
CA PHE A 419 -21.31 -6.93 3.36
C PHE A 419 -20.12 -6.76 2.40
N SER A 420 -18.91 -6.82 2.91
CA SER A 420 -17.69 -6.69 2.09
C SER A 420 -17.60 -7.70 0.94
N PHE A 421 -18.22 -8.87 1.08
CA PHE A 421 -18.22 -9.91 0.02
C PHE A 421 -19.05 -9.52 -1.21
N PHE A 422 -19.99 -8.58 -1.09
CA PHE A 422 -20.73 -8.09 -2.26
C PHE A 422 -19.83 -7.35 -3.26
N TYR A 423 -18.73 -6.77 -2.78
CA TYR A 423 -17.79 -6.04 -3.62
C TYR A 423 -16.34 -6.57 -3.56
N ALA A 424 -16.09 -7.65 -2.82
CA ALA A 424 -14.74 -8.21 -2.61
C ALA A 424 -13.96 -8.51 -3.91
N PHE A 425 -14.67 -8.67 -5.02
CA PHE A 425 -14.09 -9.01 -6.34
C PHE A 425 -14.24 -7.87 -7.36
N SER A 426 -14.65 -6.68 -6.93
CA SER A 426 -14.73 -5.51 -7.82
C SER A 426 -13.35 -4.90 -8.10
N GLU A 427 -12.45 -5.00 -7.14
CA GLU A 427 -11.08 -4.49 -7.18
C GLU A 427 -10.11 -5.53 -6.61
N ASN A 428 -8.82 -5.34 -6.83
CA ASN A 428 -7.78 -6.15 -6.19
C ASN A 428 -7.46 -5.57 -4.81
N PHE A 429 -8.16 -6.02 -3.78
CA PHE A 429 -8.08 -5.43 -2.45
C PHE A 429 -6.91 -5.93 -1.62
N VAL A 430 -6.30 -5.00 -0.86
CA VAL A 430 -5.54 -5.27 0.36
C VAL A 430 -6.44 -4.96 1.54
N LEU A 431 -6.42 -5.79 2.57
CA LEU A 431 -7.19 -5.63 3.81
C LEU A 431 -6.32 -4.89 4.85
N PRO A 432 -6.47 -3.55 5.01
CA PRO A 432 -5.59 -2.79 5.88
C PRO A 432 -6.13 -2.74 7.31
N ILE A 433 -5.32 -3.13 8.27
CA ILE A 433 -5.47 -2.70 9.66
C ILE A 433 -4.24 -1.85 9.96
N SER A 434 -4.29 -0.61 9.46
CA SER A 434 -3.15 0.29 9.35
C SER A 434 -2.91 1.15 10.61
N HIS A 435 -1.83 1.93 10.56
CA HIS A 435 -1.44 2.91 11.60
C HIS A 435 -2.56 3.89 11.94
N ASP A 436 -3.31 4.36 10.95
CA ASP A 436 -4.38 5.35 11.12
C ASP A 436 -5.47 4.89 12.10
N GLU A 437 -5.65 3.59 12.26
CA GLU A 437 -6.70 3.05 13.12
C GLU A 437 -6.27 2.93 14.59
N VAL A 438 -5.04 3.23 14.94
CA VAL A 438 -4.50 3.05 16.30
C VAL A 438 -3.86 4.32 16.87
N VAL A 439 -4.35 5.49 16.45
CA VAL A 439 -3.86 6.83 16.81
C VAL A 439 -5.02 7.79 17.12
N HIS A 440 -4.69 8.97 17.65
CA HIS A 440 -5.61 10.10 17.82
C HIS A 440 -6.89 9.79 18.63
N GLY A 441 -6.78 8.99 19.69
CA GLY A 441 -7.91 8.63 20.56
C GLY A 441 -8.80 7.54 19.98
N LYS A 442 -8.41 6.90 18.86
CA LYS A 442 -9.14 5.75 18.30
C LYS A 442 -8.95 4.47 19.14
N GLY A 443 -7.93 4.43 20.03
CA GLY A 443 -7.52 3.26 20.83
C GLY A 443 -6.73 2.24 20.04
N SER A 444 -5.87 1.46 20.70
CA SER A 444 -5.16 0.34 20.06
C SER A 444 -6.13 -0.74 19.58
N LEU A 445 -5.68 -1.62 18.68
CA LEU A 445 -6.55 -2.65 18.11
C LEU A 445 -7.15 -3.56 19.22
N ILE A 446 -6.33 -4.01 20.17
CA ILE A 446 -6.83 -4.84 21.28
C ILE A 446 -7.80 -4.08 22.19
N ASN A 447 -7.62 -2.76 22.36
CA ASN A 447 -8.54 -1.96 23.17
C ASN A 447 -9.88 -1.68 22.48
N LYS A 448 -9.98 -1.90 21.19
CA LYS A 448 -11.26 -1.90 20.47
C LYS A 448 -12.10 -3.15 20.79
N MET A 449 -11.46 -4.23 21.27
CA MET A 449 -12.15 -5.47 21.60
C MET A 449 -12.92 -5.35 22.91
N PRO A 450 -14.21 -5.73 22.97
CA PRO A 450 -15.02 -5.66 24.17
C PRO A 450 -14.63 -6.73 25.21
N GLY A 451 -15.03 -6.48 26.44
CA GLY A 451 -14.82 -7.40 27.57
C GLY A 451 -13.51 -7.16 28.33
N GLU A 452 -13.29 -8.03 29.32
CA GLU A 452 -12.09 -8.02 30.13
C GLU A 452 -10.88 -8.58 29.39
N TYR A 453 -9.71 -8.59 30.04
CA TYR A 453 -8.42 -8.94 29.46
C TYR A 453 -8.45 -10.20 28.59
N GLU A 454 -8.92 -11.33 29.11
CA GLU A 454 -8.98 -12.61 28.37
C GLU A 454 -9.92 -12.54 27.16
N ALA A 455 -11.07 -11.86 27.32
CA ALA A 455 -12.06 -11.71 26.27
C ALA A 455 -11.52 -10.86 25.10
N LYS A 456 -10.68 -9.84 25.38
CA LYS A 456 -10.03 -9.03 24.35
C LYS A 456 -9.13 -9.89 23.46
N PHE A 457 -8.31 -10.76 24.05
CA PHE A 457 -7.44 -11.66 23.28
C PHE A 457 -8.26 -12.69 22.50
N ALA A 458 -9.32 -13.26 23.06
CA ALA A 458 -10.20 -14.17 22.34
C ALA A 458 -10.85 -13.51 21.12
N ASN A 459 -11.38 -12.28 21.28
CA ASN A 459 -11.92 -11.48 20.19
C ASN A 459 -10.85 -11.24 19.10
N LEU A 460 -9.64 -10.86 19.50
CA LEU A 460 -8.57 -10.54 18.54
C LEU A 460 -8.09 -11.78 17.78
N ARG A 461 -7.96 -12.93 18.43
CA ARG A 461 -7.67 -14.20 17.75
C ARG A 461 -8.74 -14.58 16.73
N THR A 462 -10.03 -14.44 17.11
CA THR A 462 -11.15 -14.69 16.21
C THR A 462 -11.08 -13.78 14.98
N PHE A 463 -10.81 -12.49 15.20
CA PHE A 463 -10.68 -11.50 14.14
C PHE A 463 -9.51 -11.81 13.19
N PHE A 464 -8.33 -12.11 13.72
CA PHE A 464 -7.17 -12.44 12.89
C PHE A 464 -7.40 -13.69 12.04
N GLY A 465 -8.03 -14.74 12.61
CA GLY A 465 -8.40 -15.92 11.84
C GLY A 465 -9.39 -15.59 10.71
N TYR A 466 -10.40 -14.78 10.98
CA TYR A 466 -11.32 -14.32 9.95
C TYR A 466 -10.61 -13.48 8.87
N MET A 467 -9.82 -12.48 9.27
CA MET A 467 -9.08 -11.60 8.35
C MET A 467 -8.16 -12.40 7.43
N MET A 468 -7.42 -13.37 7.99
CA MET A 468 -6.50 -14.20 7.20
C MET A 468 -7.21 -15.02 6.13
N ALA A 469 -8.43 -15.47 6.40
CA ALA A 469 -9.25 -16.26 5.48
C ALA A 469 -10.10 -15.42 4.51
N HIS A 470 -10.37 -14.14 4.80
CA HIS A 470 -11.14 -13.26 3.92
C HIS A 470 -10.38 -13.03 2.60
N PRO A 471 -11.05 -12.99 1.41
CA PRO A 471 -10.40 -12.62 0.15
C PRO A 471 -9.67 -11.27 0.22
N GLY A 472 -8.50 -11.18 -0.39
CA GLY A 472 -7.64 -10.00 -0.42
C GLY A 472 -6.29 -10.20 0.27
N LYS A 473 -5.29 -9.38 -0.06
CA LYS A 473 -3.97 -9.38 0.59
C LYS A 473 -4.09 -8.83 2.01
N LYS A 474 -3.08 -9.05 2.84
CA LYS A 474 -3.13 -8.75 4.28
C LYS A 474 -2.17 -7.64 4.63
N LEU A 475 -2.62 -6.71 5.48
CA LEU A 475 -1.76 -5.68 6.06
C LEU A 475 -2.09 -5.53 7.55
N LEU A 476 -1.07 -5.57 8.39
CA LEU A 476 -1.18 -5.36 9.82
C LEU A 476 -0.08 -4.38 10.26
N PHE A 477 -0.48 -3.33 10.98
CA PHE A 477 0.47 -2.37 11.54
C PHE A 477 1.22 -2.95 12.74
N MET A 478 2.49 -2.58 12.87
CA MET A 478 3.40 -3.03 13.93
C MET A 478 2.80 -2.96 15.34
N GLY A 479 3.04 -3.99 16.16
CA GLY A 479 2.57 -4.09 17.54
C GLY A 479 1.17 -4.69 17.70
N GLN A 480 0.38 -4.74 16.64
CA GLN A 480 -0.95 -5.34 16.69
C GLN A 480 -0.87 -6.87 16.82
N GLU A 481 0.14 -7.49 16.25
CA GLU A 481 0.38 -8.93 16.23
C GLU A 481 0.65 -9.54 17.61
N PHE A 482 1.06 -8.72 18.56
CA PHE A 482 1.20 -9.12 19.97
C PHE A 482 0.27 -8.36 20.93
N GLY A 483 -0.69 -7.58 20.38
CA GLY A 483 -1.73 -6.93 21.18
C GLY A 483 -1.24 -5.77 22.03
N GLN A 484 -0.45 -4.85 21.47
CA GLN A 484 -0.06 -3.63 22.17
C GLN A 484 -1.26 -2.88 22.70
N PHE A 485 -1.25 -2.50 24.00
CA PHE A 485 -2.36 -1.80 24.64
C PHE A 485 -2.35 -0.29 24.42
N ALA A 486 -1.18 0.33 24.39
CA ALA A 486 -1.06 1.75 24.11
C ALA A 486 -1.39 2.04 22.64
N GLU A 487 -2.00 3.19 22.36
CA GLU A 487 -2.00 3.75 21.02
C GLU A 487 -0.56 3.93 20.55
N TRP A 488 -0.35 3.80 19.24
CA TRP A 488 0.95 4.09 18.68
C TRP A 488 1.34 5.56 18.89
N ASN A 489 2.62 5.77 19.16
CA ASN A 489 3.21 7.10 19.32
C ASN A 489 4.60 7.10 18.66
N GLU A 490 4.81 8.01 17.73
CA GLU A 490 6.05 8.11 16.93
C GLU A 490 7.30 8.41 17.77
N ALA A 491 7.12 9.02 18.94
CA ALA A 491 8.22 9.38 19.85
C ALA A 491 8.65 8.22 20.77
N LYS A 492 8.00 7.07 20.70
CA LYS A 492 8.25 5.91 21.58
C LYS A 492 8.34 4.64 20.75
N GLN A 493 9.21 3.73 21.18
CA GLN A 493 9.20 2.37 20.62
C GLN A 493 7.93 1.60 21.04
N LEU A 494 7.66 0.51 20.33
CA LEU A 494 6.63 -0.45 20.75
C LEU A 494 6.89 -0.97 22.16
N ASP A 495 5.82 -1.37 22.85
CA ASP A 495 5.88 -1.90 24.22
C ASP A 495 6.38 -3.35 24.23
N TRP A 496 7.61 -3.57 23.77
CA TRP A 496 8.26 -4.90 23.66
C TRP A 496 8.26 -5.68 24.96
N MET A 497 8.17 -4.98 26.11
CA MET A 497 8.05 -5.61 27.42
C MET A 497 6.80 -6.47 27.58
N LEU A 498 5.75 -6.22 26.78
CA LEU A 498 4.52 -7.02 26.80
C LEU A 498 4.77 -8.48 26.42
N LEU A 499 5.80 -8.76 25.64
CA LEU A 499 6.19 -10.13 25.30
C LEU A 499 6.74 -10.93 26.52
N GLY A 500 6.91 -10.31 27.67
CA GLY A 500 7.15 -10.97 28.96
C GLY A 500 5.88 -11.53 29.62
N TYR A 501 4.69 -11.29 29.04
CA TYR A 501 3.40 -11.79 29.54
C TYR A 501 2.81 -12.83 28.59
N ASP A 502 2.33 -13.94 29.14
CA ASP A 502 1.90 -15.13 28.37
C ASP A 502 0.91 -14.79 27.23
N LYS A 503 -0.16 -14.03 27.51
CA LYS A 503 -1.19 -13.73 26.52
C LYS A 503 -0.69 -12.97 25.30
N HIS A 504 0.30 -12.11 25.46
CA HIS A 504 0.92 -11.37 24.35
C HIS A 504 1.83 -12.27 23.51
N THR A 505 2.60 -13.15 24.17
CA THR A 505 3.43 -14.12 23.50
C THR A 505 2.60 -15.18 22.78
N GLU A 506 1.52 -15.67 23.41
CA GLU A 506 0.55 -16.61 22.83
C GLU A 506 -0.15 -16.01 21.59
N LEU A 507 -0.58 -14.74 21.65
CA LEU A 507 -1.15 -14.02 20.51
C LEU A 507 -0.12 -13.86 19.36
N LYS A 508 1.12 -13.48 19.68
CA LYS A 508 2.22 -13.42 18.70
C LYS A 508 2.42 -14.78 18.02
N ASN A 509 2.41 -15.87 18.78
CA ASN A 509 2.56 -17.23 18.24
C ASN A 509 1.36 -17.60 17.35
N TYR A 510 0.16 -17.16 17.68
CA TYR A 510 -1.01 -17.33 16.81
C TYR A 510 -0.87 -16.57 15.50
N ALA A 511 -0.49 -15.28 15.54
CA ALA A 511 -0.24 -14.47 14.34
C ALA A 511 0.84 -15.12 13.45
N LYS A 512 1.95 -15.58 14.04
CA LYS A 512 3.00 -16.33 13.34
C LYS A 512 2.47 -17.59 12.66
N THR A 513 1.62 -18.35 13.36
CA THR A 513 1.03 -19.59 12.82
C THR A 513 0.08 -19.27 11.67
N LEU A 514 -0.72 -18.21 11.78
CA LEU A 514 -1.59 -17.77 10.69
C LEU A 514 -0.81 -17.32 9.45
N ASN A 515 0.28 -16.60 9.64
CA ASN A 515 1.15 -16.15 8.53
C ASN A 515 1.78 -17.34 7.80
N ALA A 516 2.26 -18.35 8.54
CA ALA A 516 2.77 -19.59 7.96
C ALA A 516 1.66 -20.33 7.22
N PHE A 517 0.48 -20.48 7.84
CA PHE A 517 -0.67 -21.14 7.23
C PHE A 517 -1.09 -20.43 5.92
N TYR A 518 -1.14 -19.12 5.91
CA TYR A 518 -1.44 -18.32 4.72
C TYR A 518 -0.47 -18.63 3.58
N LYS A 519 0.83 -18.61 3.83
CA LYS A 519 1.85 -18.88 2.81
C LYS A 519 1.75 -20.30 2.25
N ASP A 520 1.50 -21.28 3.11
CA ASP A 520 1.51 -22.70 2.77
C ASP A 520 0.21 -23.17 2.09
N HIS A 521 -0.87 -22.36 2.14
CA HIS A 521 -2.17 -22.72 1.61
C HIS A 521 -2.61 -21.78 0.47
N PRO A 522 -2.31 -22.11 -0.80
CA PRO A 522 -2.70 -21.32 -1.97
C PRO A 522 -4.19 -20.96 -2.05
N ALA A 523 -5.05 -21.72 -1.39
CA ALA A 523 -6.46 -21.40 -1.28
C ALA A 523 -6.76 -20.02 -0.66
N PHE A 524 -5.82 -19.42 0.07
CA PHE A 524 -6.00 -18.13 0.72
C PHE A 524 -5.48 -16.93 -0.08
N TRP A 525 -4.77 -17.16 -1.20
CA TRP A 525 -4.16 -16.06 -1.96
C TRP A 525 -4.16 -16.25 -3.48
N GLN A 526 -4.27 -17.49 -4.00
CA GLN A 526 -4.10 -17.77 -5.42
C GLN A 526 -5.30 -17.34 -6.28
N VAL A 527 -6.50 -17.35 -5.70
CA VAL A 527 -7.75 -16.95 -6.37
C VAL A 527 -8.50 -15.98 -5.47
N ASP A 528 -7.84 -14.86 -5.14
CA ASP A 528 -8.36 -13.88 -4.19
C ASP A 528 -9.44 -12.96 -4.77
N TYR A 529 -9.42 -12.73 -6.08
CA TYR A 529 -10.22 -11.69 -6.74
C TYR A 529 -11.29 -12.26 -7.67
N SER A 530 -11.73 -13.51 -7.38
CA SER A 530 -12.76 -14.19 -8.16
C SER A 530 -13.63 -15.04 -7.25
N TRP A 531 -14.93 -15.15 -7.59
CA TRP A 531 -15.88 -16.09 -6.98
C TRP A 531 -15.44 -17.56 -7.09
N GLU A 532 -14.56 -17.91 -8.00
CA GLU A 532 -14.00 -19.26 -8.12
C GLU A 532 -13.21 -19.67 -6.87
N GLY A 533 -12.53 -18.71 -6.23
CA GLY A 533 -11.75 -18.91 -5.01
C GLY A 533 -12.56 -18.89 -3.71
N PHE A 534 -13.86 -18.59 -3.79
CA PHE A 534 -14.73 -18.40 -2.62
C PHE A 534 -16.09 -19.09 -2.77
N GLN A 535 -16.66 -19.56 -1.67
CA GLN A 535 -18.04 -20.01 -1.65
C GLN A 535 -18.63 -19.96 -0.23
N TRP A 536 -19.78 -19.33 -0.07
CA TRP A 536 -20.53 -19.37 1.17
C TRP A 536 -21.03 -20.79 1.50
N ILE A 537 -21.02 -21.11 2.80
CA ILE A 537 -21.72 -22.26 3.40
C ILE A 537 -22.82 -21.74 4.31
N VAL A 538 -22.49 -20.86 5.26
CA VAL A 538 -23.41 -20.23 6.21
C VAL A 538 -23.15 -18.72 6.21
N PRO A 539 -23.89 -17.94 5.40
CA PRO A 539 -23.72 -16.48 5.38
C PRO A 539 -24.56 -15.75 6.44
N ASP A 540 -25.64 -16.34 6.93
CA ASP A 540 -26.78 -15.63 7.51
C ASP A 540 -27.21 -16.11 8.91
N ASP A 541 -26.41 -16.93 9.60
CA ASP A 541 -26.70 -17.33 10.98
C ASP A 541 -26.39 -16.19 11.99
N SER A 542 -27.14 -15.10 11.84
CA SER A 542 -27.01 -13.91 12.68
C SER A 542 -27.38 -14.20 14.15
N GLN A 543 -28.34 -15.08 14.39
CA GLN A 543 -28.82 -15.43 15.74
C GLN A 543 -27.70 -16.02 16.59
N GLN A 544 -26.82 -16.78 15.98
CA GLN A 544 -25.68 -17.38 16.65
C GLN A 544 -24.38 -16.62 16.43
N SER A 545 -24.40 -15.58 15.57
CA SER A 545 -23.21 -14.83 15.11
C SER A 545 -22.14 -15.76 14.55
N VAL A 546 -22.57 -16.72 13.72
CA VAL A 546 -21.69 -17.69 13.06
C VAL A 546 -21.72 -17.46 11.55
N ILE A 547 -20.54 -17.53 10.94
CA ILE A 547 -20.39 -17.60 9.48
C ILE A 547 -19.52 -18.78 9.09
N ALA A 548 -19.77 -19.35 7.90
CA ALA A 548 -18.89 -20.37 7.34
C ALA A 548 -18.78 -20.21 5.82
N PHE A 549 -17.56 -20.39 5.32
CA PHE A 549 -17.26 -20.29 3.89
C PHE A 549 -16.08 -21.17 3.49
N LEU A 550 -15.91 -21.36 2.19
CA LEU A 550 -14.79 -22.07 1.59
C LEU A 550 -13.82 -21.09 0.92
N ARG A 551 -12.55 -21.37 1.07
CA ARG A 551 -11.49 -20.86 0.20
C ARG A 551 -10.97 -21.99 -0.67
N LYS A 552 -10.65 -21.69 -1.93
CA LYS A 552 -10.30 -22.68 -2.95
C LYS A 552 -9.08 -22.23 -3.74
N ASP A 553 -8.18 -23.16 -4.06
CA ASP A 553 -7.06 -22.93 -4.97
C ASP A 553 -7.38 -23.43 -6.40
N THR A 554 -6.49 -23.14 -7.34
CA THR A 554 -6.61 -23.58 -8.75
C THR A 554 -6.48 -25.10 -8.92
N ALA A 555 -5.88 -25.81 -7.95
CA ALA A 555 -5.75 -27.25 -7.94
C ALA A 555 -7.00 -27.96 -7.36
N GLY A 556 -7.99 -27.18 -6.91
CA GLY A 556 -9.23 -27.70 -6.31
C GLY A 556 -9.11 -28.12 -4.87
N LYS A 557 -8.00 -27.82 -4.17
CA LYS A 557 -7.92 -27.95 -2.72
C LYS A 557 -8.78 -26.87 -2.08
N GLN A 558 -9.42 -27.23 -0.97
CA GLN A 558 -10.36 -26.32 -0.30
C GLN A 558 -10.10 -26.31 1.21
N ILE A 559 -10.25 -25.14 1.80
CA ILE A 559 -10.30 -24.96 3.26
C ILE A 559 -11.68 -24.43 3.63
N LEU A 560 -12.34 -25.12 4.54
CA LEU A 560 -13.57 -24.66 5.17
C LEU A 560 -13.18 -23.80 6.39
N VAL A 561 -13.69 -22.61 6.43
CA VAL A 561 -13.51 -21.63 7.52
C VAL A 561 -14.83 -21.48 8.24
N VAL A 562 -14.81 -21.56 9.58
CA VAL A 562 -15.98 -21.37 10.42
C VAL A 562 -15.62 -20.40 11.54
N CYS A 563 -16.35 -19.28 11.66
CA CYS A 563 -16.13 -18.27 12.68
C CYS A 563 -17.35 -18.21 13.62
N ASN A 564 -17.09 -18.30 14.93
CA ASN A 564 -18.06 -18.07 15.99
C ASN A 564 -17.69 -16.75 16.70
N PHE A 565 -18.40 -15.68 16.42
CA PHE A 565 -18.18 -14.36 17.00
C PHE A 565 -18.94 -14.15 18.34
N ASN A 566 -19.40 -15.22 18.95
CA ASN A 566 -20.17 -15.17 20.19
C ASN A 566 -19.42 -15.95 21.31
N PRO A 567 -19.41 -15.48 22.57
CA PRO A 567 -18.77 -16.17 23.68
C PRO A 567 -19.58 -17.37 24.20
N VAL A 568 -20.24 -18.11 23.29
CA VAL A 568 -21.07 -19.27 23.62
C VAL A 568 -20.54 -20.50 22.87
N LEU A 569 -20.31 -21.56 23.61
CA LEU A 569 -20.01 -22.89 23.07
C LEU A 569 -21.20 -23.39 22.23
N ARG A 570 -20.92 -23.84 21.00
CA ARG A 570 -21.95 -24.44 20.11
C ARG A 570 -21.64 -25.91 19.92
N GLU A 571 -22.23 -26.73 20.78
CA GLU A 571 -22.15 -28.19 20.63
C GLU A 571 -23.10 -28.66 19.52
N GLY A 572 -22.63 -29.61 18.71
CA GLY A 572 -23.46 -30.22 17.68
C GLY A 572 -23.84 -29.29 16.53
N TYR A 573 -23.06 -28.24 16.25
CA TYR A 573 -23.31 -27.30 15.16
C TYR A 573 -23.20 -28.01 13.81
N THR A 574 -24.31 -28.06 13.05
CA THR A 574 -24.39 -28.80 11.78
C THR A 574 -24.37 -27.81 10.62
N LEU A 575 -23.46 -28.04 9.67
CA LEU A 575 -23.33 -27.21 8.46
C LEU A 575 -23.16 -28.06 7.20
N GLY A 576 -23.50 -27.47 6.05
CA GLY A 576 -23.41 -28.13 4.75
C GLY A 576 -21.98 -28.51 4.39
N ALA A 577 -21.80 -29.64 3.72
CA ALA A 577 -20.53 -30.17 3.29
C ALA A 577 -20.48 -30.36 1.76
N PRO A 578 -19.64 -29.62 1.02
CA PRO A 578 -19.61 -29.66 -0.44
C PRO A 578 -19.04 -30.98 -1.00
N VAL A 579 -18.24 -31.68 -0.23
CA VAL A 579 -17.57 -32.95 -0.63
C VAL A 579 -17.78 -34.00 0.41
N ALA A 580 -18.21 -35.18 -0.05
CA ALA A 580 -18.33 -36.35 0.80
C ALA A 580 -16.96 -36.84 1.29
N GLY A 581 -16.82 -37.11 2.58
CA GLY A 581 -15.57 -37.62 3.12
C GLY A 581 -15.33 -37.21 4.57
N THR A 582 -14.06 -37.09 4.94
CA THR A 582 -13.63 -36.75 6.29
C THR A 582 -12.98 -35.37 6.28
N TYR A 583 -13.52 -34.43 7.05
CA TYR A 583 -13.01 -33.08 7.30
C TYR A 583 -12.08 -33.14 8.49
N LYS A 584 -10.92 -32.51 8.37
CA LYS A 584 -9.90 -32.50 9.42
C LYS A 584 -9.67 -31.06 9.89
N GLU A 585 -9.87 -30.80 11.18
CA GLU A 585 -9.47 -29.52 11.82
C GLU A 585 -7.95 -29.36 11.70
N VAL A 586 -7.49 -28.23 11.16
CA VAL A 586 -6.07 -27.92 10.93
C VAL A 586 -5.64 -26.64 11.60
N LEU A 587 -6.58 -25.83 12.06
CA LEU A 587 -6.33 -24.65 12.89
C LEU A 587 -7.55 -24.38 13.76
N ASN A 588 -7.28 -24.04 15.01
CA ASN A 588 -8.28 -23.63 16.00
C ASN A 588 -7.72 -22.43 16.78
N SER A 589 -8.35 -21.28 16.67
CA SER A 589 -7.91 -20.06 17.36
C SER A 589 -8.09 -20.12 18.88
N ASP A 590 -8.88 -21.08 19.39
CA ASP A 590 -9.08 -21.33 20.82
C ASP A 590 -8.15 -22.43 21.37
N ASP A 591 -7.13 -22.85 20.61
CA ASP A 591 -6.10 -23.77 21.10
C ASP A 591 -5.32 -23.17 22.27
N ALA A 592 -4.99 -23.99 23.25
CA ALA A 592 -4.21 -23.59 24.44
C ALA A 592 -2.81 -23.01 24.06
N ALA A 593 -2.21 -23.47 22.98
CA ALA A 593 -0.94 -22.95 22.49
C ALA A 593 -1.02 -21.47 22.04
N PHE A 594 -2.22 -20.96 21.80
CA PHE A 594 -2.49 -19.58 21.42
C PHE A 594 -3.18 -18.76 22.55
N GLY A 595 -3.20 -19.30 23.76
CA GLY A 595 -3.86 -18.68 24.90
C GLY A 595 -5.38 -18.82 24.91
N GLY A 596 -5.91 -19.75 24.12
CA GLY A 596 -7.31 -20.16 24.18
C GLY A 596 -7.59 -21.14 25.31
N SER A 597 -8.84 -21.59 25.38
CA SER A 597 -9.25 -22.56 26.43
C SER A 597 -8.67 -23.98 26.17
N GLY A 598 -8.41 -24.35 24.93
CA GLY A 598 -8.02 -25.67 24.52
C GLY A 598 -9.07 -26.76 24.83
N ALA A 599 -10.27 -26.36 25.23
CA ALA A 599 -11.30 -27.29 25.69
C ALA A 599 -11.95 -28.09 24.53
N VAL A 600 -11.90 -27.58 23.31
CA VAL A 600 -12.57 -28.16 22.15
C VAL A 600 -11.55 -28.41 21.05
N HIS A 601 -11.45 -29.69 20.63
CA HIS A 601 -10.75 -30.10 19.41
C HIS A 601 -11.64 -31.09 18.65
N ASN A 602 -12.02 -30.71 17.43
CA ASN A 602 -12.81 -31.59 16.59
C ASN A 602 -11.93 -32.73 16.03
N LYS A 603 -12.22 -33.97 16.43
CA LYS A 603 -11.64 -35.15 15.76
C LYS A 603 -12.01 -35.11 14.28
N PRO A 604 -11.31 -35.84 13.39
CA PRO A 604 -11.71 -35.92 11.99
C PRO A 604 -13.18 -36.27 11.81
N VAL A 605 -13.95 -35.35 11.21
CA VAL A 605 -15.41 -35.41 11.12
C VAL A 605 -15.85 -36.02 9.77
N ARG A 606 -16.64 -37.09 9.80
CA ARG A 606 -17.23 -37.69 8.60
C ARG A 606 -18.54 -37.00 8.20
N THR A 607 -18.73 -36.84 6.88
CA THR A 607 -20.00 -36.34 6.36
C THR A 607 -21.16 -37.33 6.58
N HIS A 608 -22.34 -36.76 6.83
CA HIS A 608 -23.59 -37.45 6.88
C HIS A 608 -24.42 -37.15 5.62
N LYS A 609 -25.19 -38.14 5.12
CA LYS A 609 -26.14 -37.93 4.03
C LYS A 609 -27.41 -37.23 4.54
N LYS A 610 -27.24 -36.02 5.03
CA LYS A 610 -28.30 -35.14 5.50
C LYS A 610 -28.10 -33.78 4.80
N PRO A 611 -29.02 -33.37 3.93
CA PRO A 611 -28.93 -32.09 3.24
C PRO A 611 -28.93 -30.91 4.24
N MET A 612 -28.08 -29.93 4.00
CA MET A 612 -27.96 -28.71 4.81
C MET A 612 -27.34 -27.56 3.98
N HIS A 613 -27.86 -26.36 4.14
CA HIS A 613 -27.34 -25.14 3.49
C HIS A 613 -27.12 -25.31 1.96
N GLY A 614 -28.03 -25.99 1.27
CA GLY A 614 -27.94 -26.23 -0.18
C GLY A 614 -26.99 -27.34 -0.61
N PHE A 615 -26.36 -28.06 0.33
CA PHE A 615 -25.52 -29.24 0.03
C PHE A 615 -26.22 -30.55 0.37
N GLU A 616 -25.94 -31.61 -0.38
CA GLU A 616 -26.47 -32.95 -0.19
C GLU A 616 -26.04 -33.63 1.11
N GLN A 617 -24.97 -33.12 1.71
CA GLN A 617 -24.32 -33.68 2.89
C GLN A 617 -24.03 -32.57 3.91
N SER A 618 -23.83 -32.99 5.15
CA SER A 618 -23.47 -32.12 6.26
C SER A 618 -22.38 -32.75 7.10
N ILE A 619 -21.71 -31.89 7.90
CA ILE A 619 -20.88 -32.30 9.03
C ILE A 619 -21.44 -31.66 10.30
N THR A 620 -21.17 -32.31 11.43
CA THR A 620 -21.53 -31.81 12.74
C THR A 620 -20.25 -31.62 13.56
N ILE A 621 -20.01 -30.38 14.03
CA ILE A 621 -18.81 -29.99 14.77
C ILE A 621 -19.18 -29.27 16.06
N THR A 622 -18.20 -29.09 16.93
CA THR A 622 -18.31 -28.22 18.10
C THR A 622 -17.53 -26.93 17.84
N LEU A 623 -18.17 -25.78 18.05
CA LEU A 623 -17.52 -24.47 17.88
C LEU A 623 -17.20 -23.90 19.28
N PRO A 624 -15.92 -23.69 19.59
CA PRO A 624 -15.52 -22.98 20.81
C PRO A 624 -16.11 -21.56 20.85
N PRO A 625 -16.25 -20.95 22.03
CA PRO A 625 -16.58 -19.54 22.15
C PRO A 625 -15.52 -18.67 21.47
N MET A 626 -15.94 -17.57 20.82
CA MET A 626 -15.03 -16.57 20.23
C MET A 626 -13.87 -17.23 19.48
N SER A 627 -14.18 -17.97 18.40
CA SER A 627 -13.19 -18.79 17.70
C SER A 627 -13.34 -18.76 16.18
N THR A 628 -12.23 -18.98 15.51
CA THR A 628 -12.15 -19.28 14.08
C THR A 628 -11.49 -20.65 13.90
N LEU A 629 -12.17 -21.55 13.20
CA LEU A 629 -11.69 -22.89 12.89
C LEU A 629 -11.46 -23.06 11.39
N TYR A 630 -10.38 -23.75 11.03
CA TYR A 630 -10.09 -24.14 9.65
C TYR A 630 -10.11 -25.67 9.52
N PHE A 631 -10.77 -26.15 8.47
CA PHE A 631 -10.83 -27.57 8.16
C PHE A 631 -10.34 -27.84 6.74
N GLU A 632 -9.45 -28.81 6.59
CA GLU A 632 -9.19 -29.40 5.27
C GLU A 632 -10.43 -30.12 4.75
N VAL A 633 -10.84 -29.76 3.54
CA VAL A 633 -11.94 -30.42 2.84
C VAL A 633 -11.39 -31.65 2.09
N PRO A 634 -12.06 -32.82 2.17
CA PRO A 634 -11.59 -33.99 1.45
C PRO A 634 -11.56 -33.74 -0.06
N THR A 635 -10.47 -34.12 -0.72
CA THR A 635 -10.40 -34.08 -2.19
C THR A 635 -11.28 -35.12 -2.80
N LYS A 636 -12.06 -34.77 -3.85
CA LYS A 636 -12.77 -35.75 -4.65
C LYS A 636 -11.76 -36.77 -5.20
N ARG A 637 -11.86 -38.03 -4.81
CA ARG A 637 -11.11 -39.10 -5.48
C ARG A 637 -11.50 -39.06 -6.96
N THR A 638 -10.62 -38.58 -7.82
CA THR A 638 -10.73 -38.86 -9.26
C THR A 638 -10.79 -40.37 -9.39
N ALA A 639 -11.91 -40.89 -9.92
CA ALA A 639 -12.03 -42.29 -10.21
C ALA A 639 -10.82 -42.65 -11.08
N LYS A 640 -9.91 -43.48 -10.54
CA LYS A 640 -8.84 -44.06 -11.34
C LYS A 640 -9.52 -44.76 -12.50
N THR A 641 -9.28 -44.28 -13.70
CA THR A 641 -9.78 -44.91 -14.93
C THR A 641 -9.42 -46.38 -14.90
N ALA A 642 -10.34 -47.23 -15.32
CA ALA A 642 -10.22 -48.70 -15.33
C ALA A 642 -8.94 -49.21 -16.05
N ALA A 643 -8.20 -48.35 -16.73
CA ALA A 643 -6.89 -48.62 -17.35
C ALA A 643 -5.74 -48.89 -16.36
N ASP A 644 -5.79 -48.35 -15.13
CA ASP A 644 -4.72 -48.55 -14.15
C ASP A 644 -4.82 -49.86 -13.33
N LYS A 645 -5.93 -50.61 -13.49
CA LYS A 645 -6.08 -51.92 -12.84
C LYS A 645 -5.50 -53.08 -13.64
N ALA A 646 -5.01 -52.88 -14.86
CA ALA A 646 -4.51 -53.92 -15.76
C ALA A 646 -3.00 -54.21 -15.69
N LYS A 647 -2.23 -53.56 -14.79
CA LYS A 647 -0.81 -53.84 -14.64
C LYS A 647 -0.45 -54.27 -13.22
N LYS A 648 -0.80 -55.58 -12.88
CA LYS A 648 -0.02 -56.35 -11.91
C LYS A 648 0.91 -57.26 -12.70
N PRO A 649 2.22 -57.22 -12.51
CA PRO A 649 3.13 -58.14 -13.16
C PRO A 649 3.08 -59.50 -12.47
N GLY A 650 2.64 -60.50 -13.19
CA GLY A 650 2.80 -61.87 -12.84
C GLY A 650 4.26 -62.27 -12.96
N LYS A 651 4.86 -62.81 -11.87
CA LYS A 651 6.13 -63.49 -11.89
C LYS A 651 6.12 -64.64 -12.88
N LYS A 652 7.03 -64.68 -13.84
CA LYS A 652 7.57 -65.90 -14.41
C LYS A 652 9.05 -65.72 -14.81
N THR A 653 9.76 -66.74 -14.49
CA THR A 653 11.19 -66.98 -14.49
C THR A 653 11.84 -67.06 -15.88
N THR A 654 13.03 -66.53 -15.94
CA THR A 654 14.25 -66.87 -16.71
C THR A 654 14.21 -67.81 -17.93
N LYS A 655 14.76 -67.35 -19.06
CA LYS A 655 15.90 -68.03 -19.78
C LYS A 655 16.52 -67.08 -20.83
N ALA A 656 17.80 -67.26 -20.98
CA ALA A 656 18.76 -66.41 -21.68
C ALA A 656 18.75 -66.54 -23.24
N ALA A 657 19.08 -65.42 -23.84
CA ALA A 657 19.91 -65.07 -25.03
C ALA A 657 19.90 -66.03 -26.30
N PRO A 658 20.32 -65.61 -27.47
CA PRO A 658 21.25 -64.50 -27.84
C PRO A 658 20.88 -63.61 -29.03
N ALA A 659 21.81 -62.72 -29.28
CA ALA A 659 21.89 -61.61 -30.27
C ALA A 659 21.67 -62.01 -31.74
N GLU A 660 21.27 -61.04 -32.55
CA GLU A 660 22.04 -60.43 -33.66
C GLU A 660 21.20 -59.47 -34.57
N LYS A 661 21.91 -58.42 -34.87
CA LYS A 661 22.03 -57.61 -36.13
C LYS A 661 20.92 -56.69 -36.62
N ALA A 662 21.41 -55.49 -36.75
CA ALA A 662 20.92 -54.31 -37.41
C ALA A 662 20.62 -54.44 -38.93
N VAL A 663 19.67 -53.71 -39.46
CA VAL A 663 19.73 -53.07 -40.79
C VAL A 663 18.90 -51.80 -40.85
N LYS A 664 19.45 -50.86 -41.63
CA LYS A 664 19.18 -49.43 -41.84
C LYS A 664 17.85 -49.08 -42.54
N LYS A 665 17.38 -47.88 -42.19
CA LYS A 665 16.66 -46.78 -42.90
C LYS A 665 16.29 -46.97 -44.38
N PRO A 666 15.28 -46.23 -44.96
CA PRO A 666 15.23 -44.75 -44.99
C PRO A 666 13.84 -44.08 -44.91
N GLY A 667 13.91 -42.80 -44.62
CA GLY A 667 12.87 -41.86 -44.36
C GLY A 667 12.03 -41.33 -45.53
N ARG A 668 11.02 -40.56 -45.18
CA ARG A 668 10.43 -39.53 -46.03
C ARG A 668 9.89 -38.36 -45.22
N LYS A 669 10.18 -37.16 -45.72
CA LYS A 669 9.84 -35.83 -45.21
C LYS A 669 8.40 -35.39 -45.56
N PRO A 670 7.95 -34.26 -45.04
CA PRO A 670 6.54 -33.94 -44.77
C PRO A 670 5.83 -33.20 -45.90
N LYS A 671 4.50 -33.12 -45.81
CA LYS A 671 3.70 -32.29 -46.69
C LYS A 671 2.93 -31.23 -45.91
N ALA A 672 2.90 -30.03 -46.52
CA ALA A 672 2.46 -28.75 -46.08
C ALA A 672 0.93 -28.64 -45.83
N ALA A 673 0.61 -27.58 -45.06
CA ALA A 673 -0.73 -27.07 -44.81
C ALA A 673 -1.45 -26.56 -46.07
N PRO A 674 -2.76 -26.40 -46.07
CA PRO A 674 -3.41 -25.47 -46.97
C PRO A 674 -4.03 -24.26 -46.25
N GLU A 675 -4.00 -23.18 -47.03
CA GLU A 675 -4.39 -21.80 -46.78
C GLU A 675 -5.91 -21.61 -46.60
N ALA A 676 -6.24 -20.46 -46.01
CA ALA A 676 -7.56 -19.88 -45.86
C ALA A 676 -8.18 -19.44 -47.20
N PRO A 677 -9.49 -19.31 -47.34
CA PRO A 677 -10.10 -18.50 -48.39
C PRO A 677 -10.72 -17.20 -47.84
N THR A 678 -10.57 -16.20 -48.70
CA THR A 678 -10.97 -14.81 -48.65
C THR A 678 -12.48 -14.56 -48.81
N GLU A 679 -12.86 -13.35 -48.34
CA GLU A 679 -14.12 -12.62 -48.51
C GLU A 679 -14.95 -12.80 -49.79
N LYS A 680 -16.26 -12.69 -49.61
CA LYS A 680 -17.22 -11.72 -50.20
C LYS A 680 -18.66 -12.15 -49.94
N ASP A 681 -19.53 -11.34 -49.41
CA ASP A 681 -20.51 -10.43 -49.99
C ASP A 681 -21.59 -9.99 -48.98
N ALA A 682 -21.89 -8.75 -49.09
CA ALA A 682 -22.85 -7.99 -48.28
C ALA A 682 -24.31 -8.42 -48.43
N LYS A 683 -25.11 -8.22 -47.37
CA LYS A 683 -26.45 -7.61 -47.42
C LYS A 683 -26.96 -7.21 -46.04
N LYS A 684 -27.33 -5.96 -45.87
CA LYS A 684 -28.19 -5.33 -44.82
C LYS A 684 -29.66 -5.46 -45.23
N PRO A 685 -30.64 -5.02 -44.38
CA PRO A 685 -30.78 -4.82 -42.95
C PRO A 685 -32.10 -5.37 -42.37
N GLY A 686 -32.22 -5.46 -41.05
CA GLY A 686 -33.49 -5.82 -40.45
C GLY A 686 -33.64 -5.50 -38.95
N ARG A 687 -34.39 -4.42 -38.67
CA ARG A 687 -35.23 -4.11 -37.49
C ARG A 687 -34.64 -4.18 -36.07
N LYS A 688 -34.57 -3.01 -35.43
CA LYS A 688 -34.52 -2.76 -33.96
C LYS A 688 -35.76 -3.35 -33.26
N PRO A 689 -35.61 -3.90 -32.05
CA PRO A 689 -36.72 -3.98 -31.11
C PRO A 689 -36.83 -2.71 -30.25
N LYS A 690 -38.11 -2.31 -30.00
CA LYS A 690 -38.51 -1.21 -29.15
C LYS A 690 -38.10 -1.41 -27.68
N ALA A 691 -37.72 -0.31 -27.05
CA ALA A 691 -37.60 -0.17 -25.59
C ALA A 691 -38.99 -0.29 -24.96
N ALA A 692 -39.09 -1.04 -23.87
CA ALA A 692 -40.25 -1.08 -22.99
C ALA A 692 -40.06 0.00 -21.91
N GLU A 693 -41.01 0.91 -21.82
CA GLU A 693 -41.09 1.91 -20.75
C GLU A 693 -41.44 1.25 -19.40
N ALA A 694 -40.73 1.66 -18.36
CA ALA A 694 -41.06 1.33 -16.97
C ALA A 694 -42.13 2.35 -16.46
N PRO A 695 -43.09 1.93 -15.62
CA PRO A 695 -44.15 2.80 -15.14
C PRO A 695 -43.64 3.76 -14.04
N ALA A 696 -44.13 5.02 -14.14
CA ALA A 696 -43.88 6.10 -13.20
C ALA A 696 -44.49 5.81 -11.82
N GLU A 697 -43.69 5.86 -10.76
CA GLU A 697 -44.17 5.88 -9.37
C GLU A 697 -44.65 7.29 -8.97
N LYS A 698 -45.83 7.32 -8.36
CA LYS A 698 -46.45 8.54 -7.82
C LYS A 698 -45.79 8.93 -6.48
N PRO A 699 -45.66 10.21 -6.16
CA PRO A 699 -45.03 10.67 -4.93
C PRO A 699 -45.92 10.41 -3.69
N VAL A 700 -45.34 9.73 -2.69
CA VAL A 700 -45.95 9.55 -1.37
C VAL A 700 -45.73 10.80 -0.53
N LYS A 701 -46.84 11.41 -0.05
CA LYS A 701 -46.84 12.56 0.89
C LYS A 701 -46.23 12.16 2.24
N LYS A 702 -45.25 12.91 2.71
CA LYS A 702 -44.74 12.84 4.11
C LYS A 702 -45.74 13.45 5.08
N PRO A 703 -45.97 12.84 6.25
CA PRO A 703 -46.73 13.50 7.32
C PRO A 703 -45.83 14.49 8.09
N THR A 704 -46.27 15.72 8.19
CA THR A 704 -45.68 16.75 9.04
C THR A 704 -45.91 16.43 10.51
N ARG A 705 -44.84 16.22 11.27
CA ARG A 705 -44.86 16.19 12.72
C ARG A 705 -44.18 17.44 13.27
N LYS A 706 -44.95 18.33 13.92
CA LYS A 706 -44.47 19.49 14.65
C LYS A 706 -43.61 19.00 15.82
N ALA A 707 -42.36 19.39 15.84
CA ALA A 707 -41.48 19.24 17.02
C ALA A 707 -41.68 20.47 17.91
N LYS A 708 -41.97 20.21 19.20
CA LYS A 708 -41.91 21.18 20.30
C LYS A 708 -40.46 21.49 20.59
N ALA A 709 -40.15 22.77 20.76
CA ALA A 709 -38.85 23.23 21.24
C ALA A 709 -38.71 22.89 22.75
N GLU A 710 -37.60 22.29 23.11
CA GLU A 710 -37.09 22.22 24.50
C GLU A 710 -36.05 23.32 24.71
N PRO A 711 -35.95 23.91 25.92
CA PRO A 711 -35.12 25.08 26.18
C PRO A 711 -33.63 24.72 26.34
N GLU A 712 -32.76 25.62 25.86
CA GLU A 712 -31.30 25.57 26.08
C GLU A 712 -30.93 25.55 27.58
N PRO A 713 -29.90 24.79 28.00
CA PRO A 713 -29.32 24.92 29.31
C PRO A 713 -28.38 26.14 29.39
N ALA A 714 -28.53 26.89 30.46
CA ALA A 714 -27.77 28.09 30.80
C ALA A 714 -26.28 27.84 30.91
N ALA A 715 -25.48 28.81 30.42
CA ALA A 715 -24.04 28.86 30.51
C ALA A 715 -23.60 28.95 31.99
N GLU A 716 -22.76 28.04 32.46
CA GLU A 716 -22.03 28.12 33.73
C GLU A 716 -20.84 29.08 33.61
N GLU A 717 -20.84 30.11 34.49
CA GLU A 717 -19.74 31.06 34.63
C GLU A 717 -18.47 30.38 35.20
N ALA A 718 -17.33 30.63 34.55
CA ALA A 718 -16.00 30.21 35.01
C ALA A 718 -15.55 31.01 36.26
N PRO A 719 -14.89 30.41 37.25
CA PRO A 719 -14.45 31.11 38.47
C PRO A 719 -13.24 32.00 38.22
N LYS A 720 -13.33 33.25 38.68
CA LYS A 720 -12.26 34.27 38.68
C LYS A 720 -11.05 33.83 39.51
N LYS A 721 -9.88 33.74 38.90
CA LYS A 721 -8.57 33.59 39.56
C LYS A 721 -8.20 34.88 40.31
N ARG A 722 -8.06 34.78 41.64
CA ARG A 722 -7.45 35.81 42.50
C ARG A 722 -5.95 35.82 42.29
N GLY A 723 -5.42 36.97 41.85
CA GLY A 723 -4.00 37.22 41.73
C GLY A 723 -3.28 37.31 43.07
N ARG A 724 -2.14 36.65 43.18
CA ARG A 724 -1.14 36.86 44.25
C ARG A 724 0.10 37.50 43.64
N LYS A 725 0.45 38.69 44.16
CA LYS A 725 1.70 39.42 43.85
C LYS A 725 2.92 38.65 44.37
N PRO A 726 4.05 38.63 43.67
CA PRO A 726 5.27 38.08 44.24
C PRO A 726 5.95 39.10 45.19
N LYS A 727 6.45 38.59 46.31
CA LYS A 727 7.37 39.28 47.23
C LYS A 727 8.79 39.12 46.68
N ALA A 728 9.48 40.24 46.66
CA ALA A 728 10.92 40.30 46.44
C ALA A 728 11.68 39.62 47.59
N ALA A 729 12.71 38.83 47.28
CA ALA A 729 13.75 38.43 48.21
C ALA A 729 15.05 39.07 47.78
N LYS A 730 15.66 39.78 48.73
CA LYS A 730 17.05 40.24 48.71
C LYS A 730 17.93 39.06 49.15
N GLU A 731 19.04 39.01 48.55
CA GLU A 731 20.42 38.60 48.76
C GLU A 731 20.90 37.59 47.76
#